data_fcc89e61e15aa7ae9d1c3e4bd42def8d
#
_entry.id   fcc89e61e15aa7ae9d1c3e4bd42def8d
#
_cell.length_a   1.000
_cell.length_b   1.000
_cell.length_c   1.000
_cell.angle_alpha   90.00
_cell.angle_beta   90.00
_cell.angle_gamma   90.00
#
_symmetry.space_group_name_H-M   'P 1'
#
loop_
_entity.id
_entity.type
_entity.pdbx_description
1 polymer ?
#
loop_
_entity_poly.entity_id
_entity_poly.type
_entity_poly.pdbx_seq_one_letter_code
_entity_poly.pdbx_strand_id
1 'polypeptide(L)'
;MRTTWFSRIPRRCGQTFAAGLLLLATACGTKPYELQNRFPESATIDYAETELGRWLDSLSRITPLPDKPSFVFRCDSAYEKSGKFGYTCDDRGEVVFTAGDPIGILHAVYTYFEDLGILFDMTGATLPTSVAWNRPRGSAHEITPRVRWRGIRQHVNFPMDISSYPPDQAAEYLRNLVRMRFNKLVVHSYPFQWYEDDVSSDTTGWAGEFFYGNTHNFSCSPLLKKIATLNDSIFCIPAAEPVYNDRPRRSRAAVEWMGQLLSEAERLGLRVQFSFEPRGFTVEQTVRMARKIVDTYPQIDDLELITEETGGWGAGCTGEEVRQTLNRWFDPEIASDSLVVSCIADRQSDLEYLYRQIGTISRAIGELDRDSAFRQRIDGLKVGIYCSVGRFMGPAFRLARLAAAGHPVAIMPSHGSEGTADAFPSVVRTADDLGHTELYSWIEFDGLMYLQQNAIDGIGRLLREMDTLAAGKQLNSVCFNHWRTAENRTTFRYAAEAALGIADRPETFYAAYAARLGIPDTAAYQRAMRLIGEADRYSTANLGNIGFCWVGAWRGGGPFLWMGPQQIDRADSLYLEAGRAVASLYDSSSRPAARQYLALLGNRLSATVQYLQAFKTATELRTIRRNADGTVPEPEQKRAAEICDRALAGFEGYMTGYARLMPDRGAEGTVMSVWFSPMQGLRALRSSLGGAAPNEPLKDDIPRDEPPLPIFEKQTR
;
A
#
# COMPACT_ATOMS: atom_id res chain seq x y z
N MET A 1 -26.06 8.19 -26.32
CA MET A 1 -24.91 8.47 -27.23
C MET A 1 -23.71 7.70 -26.70
N ARG A 2 -23.30 6.65 -27.38
CA ARG A 2 -22.20 5.77 -26.97
C ARG A 2 -20.87 6.48 -27.20
N THR A 3 -20.15 6.82 -26.18
CA THR A 3 -18.84 7.47 -26.21
C THR A 3 -17.72 6.45 -26.44
N THR A 4 -17.42 6.19 -27.72
CA THR A 4 -16.22 5.43 -28.12
C THR A 4 -15.05 6.40 -28.34
N TRP A 5 -14.53 6.99 -27.25
CA TRP A 5 -13.46 8.00 -27.35
C TRP A 5 -12.04 7.43 -27.36
N PHE A 6 -11.82 6.18 -26.93
CA PHE A 6 -10.48 5.58 -26.85
C PHE A 6 -10.14 4.53 -27.92
N SER A 7 -10.91 4.45 -29.01
CA SER A 7 -10.65 3.46 -30.07
C SER A 7 -9.49 3.80 -31.03
N ARG A 8 -8.73 4.89 -30.79
CA ARG A 8 -7.66 5.35 -31.71
C ARG A 8 -6.24 5.28 -31.13
N ILE A 9 -5.98 4.50 -30.11
CA ILE A 9 -4.59 4.25 -29.68
C ILE A 9 -4.05 3.10 -30.54
N PRO A 10 -2.98 3.29 -31.30
CA PRO A 10 -2.41 2.22 -32.13
C PRO A 10 -1.87 1.09 -31.24
N ARG A 11 -2.17 -0.15 -31.61
CA ARG A 11 -1.74 -1.41 -30.96
C ARG A 11 -0.21 -1.65 -30.95
N ARG A 12 0.65 -0.63 -31.04
CA ARG A 12 2.11 -0.79 -31.16
C ARG A 12 2.93 -0.13 -30.04
N CYS A 13 2.41 0.03 -28.83
CA CYS A 13 3.23 0.41 -27.66
C CYS A 13 3.41 -0.70 -26.63
N GLY A 14 3.20 -1.96 -26.99
CA GLY A 14 3.30 -3.12 -26.11
C GLY A 14 4.61 -3.90 -26.19
N GLN A 15 5.65 -3.38 -26.81
CA GLN A 15 6.93 -4.08 -26.87
C GLN A 15 8.07 -3.05 -26.81
N THR A 16 8.57 -2.78 -25.65
CA THR A 16 9.99 -2.48 -25.33
C THR A 16 10.14 -2.10 -23.84
N PHE A 17 9.71 -2.97 -22.94
CA PHE A 17 10.43 -3.12 -21.68
C PHE A 17 11.26 -4.41 -21.80
N ALA A 18 12.23 -4.40 -22.70
CA ALA A 18 13.31 -5.35 -22.64
C ALA A 18 14.08 -5.05 -21.36
N ALA A 19 13.96 -5.93 -20.37
CA ALA A 19 14.88 -6.05 -19.26
C ALA A 19 16.30 -6.22 -19.88
N GLY A 20 17.01 -5.12 -20.01
CA GLY A 20 18.42 -5.12 -20.31
C GLY A 20 19.14 -5.64 -19.06
N LEU A 21 19.27 -6.97 -18.95
CA LEU A 21 20.34 -7.57 -18.18
C LEU A 21 21.63 -7.15 -18.89
N LEU A 22 22.13 -5.96 -18.56
CA LEU A 22 23.50 -5.60 -18.90
C LEU A 22 24.39 -6.44 -17.99
N LEU A 23 24.87 -7.55 -18.54
CA LEU A 23 26.14 -8.14 -18.13
C LEU A 23 27.14 -6.99 -18.04
N LEU A 24 27.51 -6.61 -16.83
CA LEU A 24 28.66 -5.79 -16.55
C LEU A 24 29.90 -6.56 -17.02
N ALA A 25 30.20 -6.41 -18.30
CA ALA A 25 31.56 -6.61 -18.75
C ALA A 25 32.38 -5.56 -18.01
N THR A 26 33.21 -5.99 -17.08
CA THR A 26 34.28 -5.22 -16.47
C THR A 26 35.28 -4.86 -17.57
N ALA A 27 34.92 -3.89 -18.41
CA ALA A 27 35.87 -3.15 -19.17
C ALA A 27 36.60 -2.24 -18.16
N CYS A 28 37.91 -2.41 -18.02
CA CYS A 28 38.83 -1.47 -17.39
C CYS A 28 38.85 -0.16 -18.17
N GLY A 29 37.73 0.55 -18.21
CA GLY A 29 37.62 1.91 -18.69
C GLY A 29 37.67 2.84 -17.48
N THR A 30 38.51 3.85 -17.50
CA THR A 30 38.52 4.91 -16.50
C THR A 30 37.12 5.52 -16.42
N LYS A 31 36.52 5.54 -15.21
CA LYS A 31 35.22 6.20 -14.97
C LYS A 31 35.28 7.63 -15.52
N PRO A 32 34.23 8.14 -16.19
CA PRO A 32 34.20 9.51 -16.74
C PRO A 32 34.08 10.56 -15.63
N TYR A 33 34.18 10.19 -14.38
CA TYR A 33 34.12 11.04 -13.20
C TYR A 33 35.08 10.54 -12.12
N GLU A 34 35.42 11.39 -11.17
CA GLU A 34 36.15 11.01 -9.96
C GLU A 34 35.19 10.87 -8.77
N LEU A 35 35.36 9.83 -7.96
CA LEU A 35 34.59 9.62 -6.74
C LEU A 35 35.54 9.32 -5.58
N GLN A 36 35.44 10.10 -4.51
CA GLN A 36 36.09 9.86 -3.23
C GLN A 36 35.04 9.40 -2.22
N ASN A 37 35.11 8.14 -1.81
CA ASN A 37 34.27 7.66 -0.73
C ASN A 37 34.99 7.90 0.63
N ARG A 38 34.42 8.76 1.47
CA ARG A 38 34.82 9.04 2.86
C ARG A 38 33.77 8.58 3.87
N PHE A 39 32.82 7.78 3.42
CA PHE A 39 31.81 7.14 4.24
C PHE A 39 32.27 5.72 4.61
N PRO A 40 31.89 5.15 5.78
CA PRO A 40 32.15 3.75 6.06
C PRO A 40 31.57 2.82 4.97
N GLU A 41 32.34 1.81 4.60
CA GLU A 41 31.90 0.85 3.58
C GLU A 41 30.64 0.10 4.04
N SER A 42 29.69 -0.03 3.12
CA SER A 42 28.45 -0.80 3.32
C SER A 42 27.80 -1.10 1.98
N ALA A 43 26.96 -2.13 1.91
CA ALA A 43 26.21 -2.47 0.71
C ALA A 43 25.35 -1.30 0.18
N THR A 44 24.84 -0.45 1.08
CA THR A 44 24.09 0.75 0.71
C THR A 44 24.98 1.81 0.05
N ILE A 45 26.21 1.99 0.53
CA ILE A 45 27.16 2.91 -0.08
C ILE A 45 27.63 2.40 -1.44
N ASP A 46 27.91 1.12 -1.58
CA ASP A 46 28.23 0.50 -2.89
C ASP A 46 27.09 0.70 -3.89
N TYR A 47 25.85 0.59 -3.41
CA TYR A 47 24.68 0.89 -4.23
C TYR A 47 24.57 2.38 -4.58
N ALA A 48 24.92 3.28 -3.67
CA ALA A 48 24.94 4.72 -3.94
C ALA A 48 25.97 5.08 -5.04
N GLU A 49 27.15 4.44 -5.03
CA GLU A 49 28.15 4.59 -6.10
C GLU A 49 27.61 4.09 -7.44
N THR A 50 26.92 2.95 -7.43
CA THR A 50 26.29 2.36 -8.63
C THR A 50 25.22 3.29 -9.20
N GLU A 51 24.32 3.81 -8.35
CA GLU A 51 23.25 4.73 -8.78
C GLU A 51 23.82 6.08 -9.26
N LEU A 52 24.87 6.61 -8.61
CA LEU A 52 25.55 7.80 -9.08
C LEU A 52 26.06 7.61 -10.52
N GLY A 53 26.79 6.53 -10.77
CA GLY A 53 27.31 6.21 -12.11
C GLY A 53 26.21 6.00 -13.14
N ARG A 54 25.14 5.27 -12.78
CA ARG A 54 24.00 4.98 -13.63
C ARG A 54 23.30 6.26 -14.11
N TRP A 55 23.02 7.18 -13.21
CA TRP A 55 22.30 8.39 -13.56
C TRP A 55 23.19 9.42 -14.28
N LEU A 56 24.48 9.49 -13.96
CA LEU A 56 25.44 10.27 -14.74
C LEU A 56 25.50 9.76 -16.19
N ASP A 57 25.60 8.46 -16.39
CA ASP A 57 25.58 7.87 -17.74
C ASP A 57 24.27 8.15 -18.48
N SER A 58 23.13 8.01 -17.79
CA SER A 58 21.81 8.28 -18.37
C SER A 58 21.66 9.74 -18.81
N LEU A 59 22.09 10.69 -17.99
CA LEU A 59 22.02 12.12 -18.30
C LEU A 59 23.07 12.56 -19.32
N SER A 60 24.26 11.93 -19.33
CA SER A 60 25.33 12.24 -20.30
C SER A 60 24.93 11.94 -21.74
N ARG A 61 24.01 10.98 -21.95
CA ARG A 61 23.44 10.68 -23.27
C ARG A 61 22.48 11.78 -23.77
N ILE A 62 21.96 12.61 -22.86
CA ILE A 62 21.09 13.75 -23.19
C ILE A 62 21.94 15.00 -23.44
N THR A 63 22.86 15.29 -22.53
CA THR A 63 23.80 16.41 -22.59
C THR A 63 25.17 15.92 -22.11
N PRO A 64 26.24 16.01 -22.92
CA PRO A 64 27.56 15.54 -22.54
C PRO A 64 28.00 16.06 -21.17
N LEU A 65 28.66 15.21 -20.39
CA LEU A 65 29.24 15.59 -19.11
C LEU A 65 30.30 16.70 -19.32
N PRO A 66 30.38 17.67 -18.38
CA PRO A 66 31.52 18.56 -18.32
C PRO A 66 32.81 17.76 -18.03
N ASP A 67 33.96 18.40 -18.23
CA ASP A 67 35.27 17.78 -18.00
C ASP A 67 35.32 17.17 -16.59
N LYS A 68 35.46 15.86 -16.54
CA LYS A 68 35.68 14.94 -15.41
C LYS A 68 35.18 15.45 -14.04
N PRO A 69 33.85 15.43 -13.77
CA PRO A 69 33.31 15.96 -12.54
C PRO A 69 33.80 15.16 -11.32
N SER A 70 34.00 15.85 -10.19
CA SER A 70 34.43 15.24 -8.92
C SER A 70 33.26 15.13 -7.93
N PHE A 71 33.15 13.96 -7.30
CA PHE A 71 32.14 13.67 -6.30
C PHE A 71 32.79 13.17 -5.02
N VAL A 72 32.20 13.50 -3.87
CA VAL A 72 32.66 13.06 -2.56
C VAL A 72 31.47 12.57 -1.73
N PHE A 73 31.55 11.36 -1.16
CA PHE A 73 30.64 10.90 -0.12
C PHE A 73 31.26 11.22 1.25
N ARG A 74 30.53 11.94 2.10
CA ARG A 74 30.99 12.40 3.40
C ARG A 74 30.02 12.03 4.51
N CYS A 75 30.54 11.37 5.55
CA CYS A 75 29.80 11.12 6.79
C CYS A 75 29.87 12.36 7.70
N ASP A 76 28.73 12.76 8.25
CA ASP A 76 28.62 13.77 9.31
C ASP A 76 27.67 13.28 10.39
N SER A 77 28.22 12.88 11.53
CA SER A 77 27.47 12.33 12.67
C SER A 77 26.42 13.31 13.25
N ALA A 78 26.60 14.62 13.02
CA ALA A 78 25.58 15.60 13.43
C ALA A 78 24.27 15.45 12.68
N TYR A 79 24.28 14.79 11.52
CA TYR A 79 23.10 14.55 10.68
C TYR A 79 22.33 13.29 11.07
N GLU A 80 22.96 12.35 11.77
CA GLU A 80 22.40 11.03 12.09
C GLU A 80 21.06 11.13 12.82
N LYS A 81 21.01 11.89 13.93
CA LYS A 81 19.81 12.00 14.77
C LYS A 81 18.60 12.56 14.02
N SER A 82 18.80 13.57 13.20
CA SER A 82 17.73 14.22 12.42
C SER A 82 17.42 13.52 11.09
N GLY A 83 18.32 12.65 10.63
CA GLY A 83 18.26 12.10 9.27
C GLY A 83 18.41 13.16 8.19
N LYS A 84 19.13 14.24 8.50
CA LYS A 84 19.48 15.29 7.56
C LYS A 84 20.40 14.71 6.48
N PHE A 85 20.23 15.16 5.25
CA PHE A 85 21.06 14.80 4.11
C PHE A 85 21.07 15.92 3.10
N GLY A 86 22.01 15.88 2.17
CA GLY A 86 22.05 16.85 1.09
C GLY A 86 23.37 16.86 0.36
N TYR A 87 23.55 17.88 -0.50
CA TYR A 87 24.80 18.09 -1.20
C TYR A 87 25.19 19.56 -1.22
N THR A 88 26.50 19.80 -1.37
CA THR A 88 27.06 21.10 -1.72
C THR A 88 27.81 20.95 -3.05
N CYS A 89 27.76 21.96 -3.89
CA CYS A 89 28.55 22.02 -5.12
C CYS A 89 29.34 23.32 -5.14
N ASP A 90 30.65 23.25 -5.23
CA ASP A 90 31.52 24.43 -5.26
C ASP A 90 31.54 25.11 -6.66
N ASP A 91 32.20 26.24 -6.77
CA ASP A 91 32.32 26.97 -8.05
C ASP A 91 33.12 26.20 -9.10
N ARG A 92 33.96 25.25 -8.70
CA ARG A 92 34.73 24.38 -9.59
C ARG A 92 33.91 23.20 -10.09
N GLY A 93 32.79 22.90 -9.41
CA GLY A 93 31.88 21.80 -9.75
C GLY A 93 32.16 20.49 -8.99
N GLU A 94 32.97 20.55 -7.91
CA GLU A 94 33.04 19.42 -6.98
C GLU A 94 31.72 19.30 -6.19
N VAL A 95 31.12 18.11 -6.18
CA VAL A 95 29.88 17.81 -5.48
C VAL A 95 30.16 16.95 -4.26
N VAL A 96 29.85 17.46 -3.06
CA VAL A 96 30.00 16.73 -1.80
C VAL A 96 28.63 16.34 -1.29
N PHE A 97 28.32 15.04 -1.30
CA PHE A 97 27.12 14.48 -0.68
C PHE A 97 27.39 14.23 0.80
N THR A 98 26.51 14.70 1.66
CA THR A 98 26.68 14.62 3.14
C THR A 98 25.46 14.02 3.79
N ALA A 99 25.64 13.03 4.66
CA ALA A 99 24.61 12.44 5.50
C ALA A 99 25.20 11.85 6.77
N GLY A 100 24.32 11.48 7.73
CA GLY A 100 24.72 10.79 8.96
C GLY A 100 24.64 9.27 8.86
N ASP A 101 23.89 8.75 7.88
CA ASP A 101 23.66 7.32 7.66
C ASP A 101 23.79 6.97 6.16
N PRO A 102 24.03 5.70 5.81
CA PRO A 102 24.25 5.30 4.41
C PRO A 102 23.08 5.62 3.47
N ILE A 103 21.83 5.43 3.91
CA ILE A 103 20.65 5.72 3.07
C ILE A 103 20.53 7.23 2.80
N GLY A 104 21.00 8.07 3.72
CA GLY A 104 21.04 9.53 3.53
C GLY A 104 21.96 9.93 2.39
N ILE A 105 23.04 9.20 2.12
CA ILE A 105 23.89 9.43 0.94
C ILE A 105 23.11 9.13 -0.35
N LEU A 106 22.37 8.01 -0.40
CA LEU A 106 21.47 7.74 -1.53
C LEU A 106 20.44 8.86 -1.73
N HIS A 107 19.85 9.35 -0.64
CA HIS A 107 18.88 10.45 -0.70
C HIS A 107 19.52 11.75 -1.21
N ALA A 108 20.75 12.05 -0.80
CA ALA A 108 21.49 13.20 -1.29
C ALA A 108 21.82 13.08 -2.81
N VAL A 109 22.23 11.89 -3.25
CA VAL A 109 22.46 11.58 -4.67
C VAL A 109 21.20 11.79 -5.49
N TYR A 110 20.05 11.25 -5.04
CA TYR A 110 18.79 11.43 -5.76
C TYR A 110 18.31 12.89 -5.76
N THR A 111 18.56 13.64 -4.68
CA THR A 111 18.25 15.07 -4.62
C THR A 111 19.04 15.84 -5.67
N TYR A 112 20.34 15.56 -5.81
CA TYR A 112 21.17 16.17 -6.85
C TYR A 112 20.64 15.89 -8.27
N PHE A 113 20.25 14.64 -8.54
CA PHE A 113 19.69 14.29 -9.86
C PHE A 113 18.31 14.89 -10.11
N GLU A 114 17.51 15.10 -9.09
CA GLU A 114 16.24 15.81 -9.24
C GLU A 114 16.44 17.30 -9.51
N ASP A 115 17.48 17.92 -8.96
CA ASP A 115 17.86 19.30 -9.29
C ASP A 115 18.38 19.42 -10.72
N LEU A 116 18.95 18.35 -11.28
CA LEU A 116 19.29 18.23 -12.70
C LEU A 116 18.09 17.90 -13.59
N GLY A 117 16.91 17.69 -13.03
CA GLY A 117 15.65 17.56 -13.74
C GLY A 117 15.07 16.15 -13.86
N ILE A 118 15.66 15.12 -13.25
CA ILE A 118 15.03 13.80 -13.17
C ILE A 118 13.80 13.87 -12.25
N LEU A 119 12.72 13.23 -12.63
CA LEU A 119 11.58 12.97 -11.75
C LEU A 119 11.56 11.48 -11.41
N PHE A 120 11.68 11.16 -10.12
CA PHE A 120 11.51 9.80 -9.61
C PHE A 120 10.09 9.61 -9.05
N ASP A 121 9.44 8.50 -9.41
CA ASP A 121 8.18 8.05 -8.83
C ASP A 121 8.09 6.52 -8.86
N MET A 122 6.93 5.95 -8.47
CA MET A 122 6.77 4.49 -8.39
C MET A 122 6.85 3.76 -9.73
N THR A 123 6.81 4.46 -10.84
CA THR A 123 6.97 3.87 -12.17
C THR A 123 8.39 4.03 -12.74
N GLY A 124 9.34 4.50 -11.91
CA GLY A 124 10.73 4.70 -12.26
C GLY A 124 11.12 6.17 -12.41
N ALA A 125 11.99 6.46 -13.38
CA ALA A 125 12.52 7.78 -13.61
C ALA A 125 12.05 8.39 -14.93
N THR A 126 11.59 9.63 -14.87
CA THR A 126 11.38 10.47 -16.06
C THR A 126 12.59 11.39 -16.25
N LEU A 127 13.30 11.23 -17.36
CA LEU A 127 14.49 12.02 -17.66
C LEU A 127 14.11 13.40 -18.23
N PRO A 128 14.93 14.45 -17.97
CA PRO A 128 14.75 15.76 -18.59
C PRO A 128 15.05 15.72 -20.09
N THR A 129 14.64 16.73 -20.83
CA THR A 129 14.96 16.88 -22.25
C THR A 129 16.33 17.52 -22.51
N SER A 130 16.90 18.18 -21.50
CA SER A 130 18.24 18.78 -21.50
C SER A 130 18.75 18.83 -20.05
N VAL A 131 20.06 18.81 -19.86
CA VAL A 131 20.70 18.86 -18.54
C VAL A 131 21.56 20.12 -18.44
N ALA A 132 21.26 20.95 -17.44
CA ALA A 132 22.07 22.10 -17.09
C ALA A 132 23.08 21.73 -15.99
N TRP A 133 24.21 21.12 -16.37
CA TRP A 133 25.22 20.61 -15.43
C TRP A 133 25.81 21.67 -14.49
N ASN A 134 25.77 22.92 -14.88
CA ASN A 134 26.25 24.06 -14.08
C ASN A 134 25.20 24.59 -13.09
N ARG A 135 23.97 24.11 -13.15
CA ARG A 135 22.88 24.58 -12.26
C ARG A 135 23.19 24.43 -10.77
N PRO A 136 23.79 23.32 -10.28
CA PRO A 136 24.14 23.18 -8.87
C PRO A 136 25.37 23.98 -8.41
N ARG A 137 26.18 24.56 -9.32
CA ARG A 137 27.43 25.24 -8.94
C ARG A 137 27.21 26.42 -7.99
N GLY A 138 28.05 26.49 -6.97
CA GLY A 138 27.95 27.53 -5.94
C GLY A 138 26.71 27.36 -5.04
N SER A 139 26.06 26.18 -5.01
CA SER A 139 24.87 25.95 -4.26
C SER A 139 25.03 24.88 -3.17
N ALA A 140 24.13 24.94 -2.20
CA ALA A 140 23.92 23.90 -1.20
C ALA A 140 22.43 23.54 -1.17
N HIS A 141 22.12 22.24 -1.22
CA HIS A 141 20.77 21.74 -1.07
C HIS A 141 20.76 20.68 0.02
N GLU A 142 20.41 21.11 1.21
CA GLU A 142 20.32 20.26 2.41
C GLU A 142 18.87 20.17 2.89
N ILE A 143 18.44 18.98 3.22
CA ILE A 143 17.08 18.68 3.66
C ILE A 143 17.14 18.11 5.07
N THR A 144 16.50 18.78 6.02
CA THR A 144 16.11 18.20 7.30
C THR A 144 14.68 17.71 7.17
N PRO A 145 14.44 16.41 7.10
CA PRO A 145 13.09 15.89 6.85
C PRO A 145 12.11 16.34 7.95
N ARG A 146 10.88 16.69 7.56
CA ARG A 146 9.78 16.93 8.50
C ARG A 146 9.52 15.71 9.37
N VAL A 147 9.53 14.52 8.74
CA VAL A 147 9.34 13.23 9.40
C VAL A 147 10.66 12.45 9.35
N ARG A 148 11.15 12.00 10.53
CA ARG A 148 12.41 11.23 10.62
C ARG A 148 12.31 9.90 9.89
N TRP A 149 11.28 9.09 10.21
CA TRP A 149 11.01 7.79 9.58
C TRP A 149 9.81 7.89 8.66
N ARG A 150 10.08 7.87 7.38
CA ARG A 150 9.10 7.97 6.29
C ARG A 150 8.90 6.59 5.71
N GLY A 151 7.83 5.92 6.14
CA GLY A 151 7.62 4.51 5.85
C GLY A 151 6.55 4.24 4.82
N ILE A 152 6.67 3.08 4.20
CA ILE A 152 5.59 2.43 3.47
C ILE A 152 5.22 1.15 4.21
N ARG A 153 3.93 0.95 4.44
CA ARG A 153 3.39 -0.28 5.03
C ARG A 153 2.77 -1.14 3.95
N GLN A 154 3.25 -2.37 3.85
CA GLN A 154 2.71 -3.41 2.97
C GLN A 154 1.89 -4.40 3.78
N HIS A 155 0.62 -4.51 3.43
CA HIS A 155 -0.19 -5.66 3.79
C HIS A 155 0.00 -6.72 2.73
N VAL A 156 0.50 -7.86 3.09
CA VAL A 156 0.71 -8.97 2.15
C VAL A 156 -0.56 -9.83 2.05
N ASN A 157 -1.66 -9.23 1.64
CA ASN A 157 -2.99 -9.84 1.78
C ASN A 157 -3.88 -9.80 0.54
N PHE A 158 -3.52 -9.04 -0.50
CA PHE A 158 -4.36 -8.91 -1.69
C PHE A 158 -3.57 -9.14 -2.99
N PRO A 159 -4.24 -9.60 -4.07
CA PRO A 159 -3.54 -9.94 -5.32
C PRO A 159 -2.79 -8.78 -5.97
N MET A 160 -3.16 -7.53 -5.67
CA MET A 160 -2.52 -6.34 -6.23
C MET A 160 -1.34 -5.83 -5.42
N ASP A 161 -1.07 -6.38 -4.25
CA ASP A 161 0.06 -5.94 -3.43
C ASP A 161 1.39 -6.61 -3.84
N ILE A 162 2.46 -6.18 -3.17
CA ILE A 162 3.82 -6.62 -3.47
C ILE A 162 4.00 -8.14 -3.34
N SER A 163 3.16 -8.83 -2.56
CA SER A 163 3.25 -10.29 -2.36
C SER A 163 2.95 -11.10 -3.62
N SER A 164 2.43 -10.46 -4.68
CA SER A 164 2.25 -11.09 -5.98
C SER A 164 3.42 -10.87 -6.94
N TYR A 165 4.38 -10.00 -6.58
CA TYR A 165 5.41 -9.53 -7.50
C TYR A 165 6.54 -10.55 -7.68
N PRO A 166 7.05 -10.73 -8.91
CA PRO A 166 8.33 -11.41 -9.12
C PRO A 166 9.46 -10.65 -8.41
N PRO A 167 10.55 -11.35 -8.03
CA PRO A 167 11.64 -10.75 -7.24
C PRO A 167 12.25 -9.47 -7.84
N ASP A 168 12.39 -9.41 -9.15
CA ASP A 168 12.92 -8.25 -9.88
C ASP A 168 11.99 -7.02 -9.79
N GLN A 169 10.67 -7.21 -9.92
CA GLN A 169 9.69 -6.16 -9.75
C GLN A 169 9.59 -5.71 -8.28
N ALA A 170 9.65 -6.65 -7.33
CA ALA A 170 9.68 -6.33 -5.91
C ALA A 170 10.92 -5.52 -5.53
N ALA A 171 12.09 -5.88 -6.06
CA ALA A 171 13.32 -5.11 -5.88
C ALA A 171 13.24 -3.70 -6.50
N GLU A 172 12.68 -3.57 -7.71
CA GLU A 172 12.51 -2.26 -8.34
C GLU A 172 11.49 -1.38 -7.59
N TYR A 173 10.44 -1.98 -7.02
CA TYR A 173 9.52 -1.31 -6.12
C TYR A 173 10.27 -0.67 -4.93
N LEU A 174 11.13 -1.43 -4.23
CA LEU A 174 11.93 -0.90 -3.11
C LEU A 174 12.89 0.21 -3.55
N ARG A 175 13.55 0.03 -4.71
CA ARG A 175 14.44 1.07 -5.28
C ARG A 175 13.69 2.37 -5.56
N ASN A 176 12.47 2.29 -6.09
CA ASN A 176 11.65 3.46 -6.35
C ASN A 176 11.21 4.16 -5.05
N LEU A 177 10.95 3.42 -3.96
CA LEU A 177 10.74 4.03 -2.64
C LEU A 177 11.95 4.86 -2.20
N VAL A 178 13.15 4.28 -2.26
CA VAL A 178 14.38 4.97 -1.84
C VAL A 178 14.70 6.17 -2.74
N ARG A 179 14.45 6.06 -4.05
CA ARG A 179 14.57 7.20 -4.99
C ARG A 179 13.65 8.35 -4.63
N MET A 180 12.49 8.10 -4.07
CA MET A 180 11.57 9.11 -3.52
C MET A 180 11.92 9.53 -2.08
N ARG A 181 12.99 8.99 -1.49
CA ARG A 181 13.49 9.27 -0.13
C ARG A 181 12.63 8.71 1.01
N PHE A 182 11.85 7.66 0.77
CA PHE A 182 11.40 6.80 1.86
C PHE A 182 12.62 6.09 2.48
N ASN A 183 12.56 5.87 3.80
CA ASN A 183 13.68 5.25 4.54
C ASN A 183 13.22 4.13 5.48
N LYS A 184 11.98 3.68 5.34
CA LYS A 184 11.41 2.62 6.16
C LYS A 184 10.44 1.76 5.36
N LEU A 185 10.52 0.44 5.57
CA LEU A 185 9.58 -0.55 5.08
C LEU A 185 8.91 -1.21 6.27
N VAL A 186 7.58 -1.25 6.29
CA VAL A 186 6.80 -2.06 7.22
C VAL A 186 6.13 -3.18 6.44
N VAL A 187 6.38 -4.42 6.82
CA VAL A 187 5.67 -5.58 6.27
C VAL A 187 4.71 -6.09 7.33
N HIS A 188 3.43 -6.11 7.02
CA HIS A 188 2.39 -6.62 7.91
C HIS A 188 1.98 -8.03 7.52
N SER A 189 1.97 -8.92 8.51
CA SER A 189 1.63 -10.34 8.33
C SER A 189 0.54 -10.77 9.31
N TYR A 190 -0.34 -11.60 8.81
CA TYR A 190 -1.35 -12.31 9.60
C TYR A 190 -0.83 -13.68 10.03
N PRO A 191 -1.34 -14.29 11.11
CA PRO A 191 -0.77 -15.53 11.67
C PRO A 191 -0.84 -16.73 10.73
N PHE A 192 -1.70 -16.71 9.73
CA PHE A 192 -1.94 -17.81 8.81
C PHE A 192 -1.18 -17.69 7.47
N GLN A 193 -0.37 -16.63 7.28
CA GLN A 193 0.11 -16.33 5.92
C GLN A 193 1.28 -17.21 5.46
N TRP A 194 2.35 -17.39 6.21
CA TRP A 194 3.53 -18.12 5.72
C TRP A 194 4.33 -18.89 6.75
N TYR A 195 3.89 -18.94 7.97
CA TYR A 195 4.59 -19.70 8.98
C TYR A 195 4.00 -21.10 9.09
N GLU A 196 4.85 -22.11 8.85
CA GLU A 196 4.54 -23.47 9.29
C GLU A 196 4.40 -23.44 10.80
N ASP A 197 3.36 -24.03 11.28
CA ASP A 197 2.92 -23.69 12.58
C ASP A 197 3.14 -24.80 13.59
N ASP A 198 4.30 -24.75 14.21
CA ASP A 198 4.57 -25.41 15.48
C ASP A 198 4.07 -24.60 16.70
N VAL A 199 3.53 -23.41 16.49
CA VAL A 199 3.15 -22.47 17.54
C VAL A 199 1.65 -22.48 17.80
N SER A 200 0.82 -22.55 16.78
CA SER A 200 -0.62 -22.64 16.90
C SER A 200 -1.12 -24.02 16.47
N SER A 201 -0.65 -25.04 17.04
CA SER A 201 -0.85 -26.47 16.85
C SER A 201 -1.99 -26.96 15.94
N ASP A 202 -3.02 -26.16 15.74
CA ASP A 202 -4.25 -26.53 15.04
C ASP A 202 -4.40 -25.86 13.67
N THR A 203 -3.50 -24.96 13.29
CA THR A 203 -3.54 -24.21 12.02
C THR A 203 -2.47 -24.64 11.05
N THR A 204 -1.89 -25.79 11.25
CA THR A 204 -0.94 -26.41 10.34
C THR A 204 -1.50 -26.41 8.93
N GLY A 205 -0.77 -25.78 8.02
CA GLY A 205 -1.12 -25.77 6.62
C GLY A 205 -1.61 -24.45 6.05
N TRP A 206 -1.66 -23.40 6.83
CA TRP A 206 -1.93 -22.04 6.36
C TRP A 206 -0.66 -21.29 5.94
N ALA A 207 0.48 -21.79 6.36
CA ALA A 207 1.76 -21.23 6.01
C ALA A 207 1.93 -21.12 4.48
N GLY A 208 2.36 -19.97 4.01
CA GLY A 208 2.45 -19.67 2.57
C GLY A 208 1.17 -19.12 1.94
N GLU A 209 0.15 -18.84 2.73
CA GLU A 209 -1.03 -18.15 2.26
C GLU A 209 -0.78 -16.65 2.17
N PHE A 210 -0.83 -16.13 0.95
CA PHE A 210 -1.00 -14.71 0.65
C PHE A 210 -2.49 -14.48 0.36
N PHE A 211 -2.95 -13.27 0.24
CA PHE A 211 -4.30 -12.92 -0.21
C PHE A 211 -5.44 -13.50 0.64
N TYR A 212 -5.28 -13.58 1.97
CA TYR A 212 -6.27 -14.17 2.87
C TYR A 212 -6.68 -15.60 2.50
N GLY A 213 -5.75 -16.41 2.03
CA GLY A 213 -6.04 -17.76 1.58
C GLY A 213 -6.82 -17.83 0.26
N ASN A 214 -7.06 -16.72 -0.39
CA ASN A 214 -7.71 -16.68 -1.70
C ASN A 214 -6.67 -16.76 -2.80
N THR A 215 -6.24 -17.94 -3.11
CA THR A 215 -5.41 -18.18 -4.25
C THR A 215 -6.27 -18.23 -5.50
N HIS A 216 -5.84 -17.54 -6.51
CA HIS A 216 -6.64 -17.36 -7.71
C HIS A 216 -6.18 -18.32 -8.80
N ASN A 217 -6.84 -19.49 -8.87
CA ASN A 217 -6.69 -20.39 -10.00
C ASN A 217 -7.66 -19.99 -11.11
N PHE A 218 -7.14 -19.55 -12.24
CA PHE A 218 -7.92 -19.10 -13.40
C PHE A 218 -7.67 -19.96 -14.65
N SER A 219 -7.09 -21.14 -14.50
CA SER A 219 -6.81 -22.04 -15.62
C SER A 219 -8.03 -22.39 -16.46
N CYS A 220 -9.22 -22.36 -15.85
CA CYS A 220 -10.50 -22.59 -16.51
C CYS A 220 -11.16 -21.34 -17.08
N SER A 221 -10.62 -20.13 -16.86
CA SER A 221 -11.22 -18.88 -17.32
C SER A 221 -10.83 -18.53 -18.77
N PRO A 222 -11.73 -18.68 -19.76
CA PRO A 222 -11.46 -18.22 -21.14
C PRO A 222 -11.28 -16.71 -21.23
N LEU A 223 -11.90 -15.94 -20.32
CA LEU A 223 -11.77 -14.50 -20.27
C LEU A 223 -10.36 -14.08 -19.89
N LEU A 224 -9.85 -14.59 -18.76
CA LEU A 224 -8.53 -14.23 -18.27
C LEU A 224 -7.41 -14.69 -19.21
N LYS A 225 -7.57 -15.82 -19.88
CA LYS A 225 -6.65 -16.28 -20.93
C LYS A 225 -6.56 -15.34 -22.13
N LYS A 226 -7.55 -14.48 -22.35
CA LYS A 226 -7.53 -13.45 -23.41
C LYS A 226 -6.83 -12.17 -22.96
N ILE A 227 -6.59 -12.00 -21.66
CA ILE A 227 -5.88 -10.86 -21.12
C ILE A 227 -4.38 -11.16 -21.24
N ALA A 228 -3.72 -10.49 -22.17
CA ALA A 228 -2.43 -10.90 -22.76
C ALA A 228 -1.24 -10.96 -21.79
N THR A 229 -1.36 -10.39 -20.61
CA THR A 229 -0.27 -10.31 -19.62
C THR A 229 -0.34 -11.38 -18.53
N LEU A 230 -1.49 -12.05 -18.39
CA LEU A 230 -1.67 -13.13 -17.42
C LEU A 230 -1.22 -14.45 -18.05
N ASN A 231 -0.03 -14.92 -17.69
CA ASN A 231 0.54 -16.15 -18.21
C ASN A 231 0.40 -17.34 -17.25
N ASP A 232 0.11 -17.08 -15.98
CA ASP A 232 0.01 -18.07 -14.93
C ASP A 232 -1.36 -18.75 -14.96
N SER A 233 -1.43 -19.96 -14.48
CA SER A 233 -2.71 -20.64 -14.21
C SER A 233 -3.19 -20.38 -12.79
N ILE A 234 -2.27 -20.04 -11.89
CA ILE A 234 -2.52 -19.72 -10.48
C ILE A 234 -1.89 -18.37 -10.20
N PHE A 235 -2.66 -17.43 -9.70
CA PHE A 235 -2.16 -16.11 -9.36
C PHE A 235 -1.63 -16.11 -7.92
N CYS A 236 -0.32 -16.17 -7.79
CA CYS A 236 0.45 -16.10 -6.53
C CYS A 236 1.83 -15.52 -6.82
N ILE A 237 2.74 -15.55 -5.85
CA ILE A 237 4.15 -15.28 -6.15
C ILE A 237 4.68 -16.33 -7.13
N PRO A 238 5.45 -15.96 -8.14
CA PRO A 238 5.92 -16.90 -9.17
C PRO A 238 6.69 -18.11 -8.61
N ALA A 239 7.45 -17.95 -7.53
CA ALA A 239 8.17 -19.04 -6.88
C ALA A 239 7.25 -20.10 -6.24
N ALA A 240 6.04 -19.73 -5.83
CA ALA A 240 5.09 -20.66 -5.22
C ALA A 240 4.23 -21.41 -6.26
N GLU A 241 4.03 -20.87 -7.46
CA GLU A 241 3.17 -21.48 -8.49
C GLU A 241 3.54 -22.94 -8.82
N PRO A 242 4.80 -23.31 -9.08
CA PRO A 242 5.18 -24.70 -9.43
C PRO A 242 4.93 -25.70 -8.29
N VAL A 243 4.84 -25.23 -7.08
CA VAL A 243 4.68 -26.04 -5.86
C VAL A 243 3.36 -25.80 -5.15
N TYR A 244 2.41 -25.16 -5.82
CA TYR A 244 1.19 -24.66 -5.24
C TYR A 244 0.38 -25.70 -4.44
N ASN A 245 0.26 -26.92 -4.96
CA ASN A 245 -0.47 -28.02 -4.31
C ASN A 245 0.32 -28.74 -3.21
N ASP A 246 1.59 -28.37 -3.01
CA ASP A 246 2.48 -28.92 -1.96
C ASP A 246 2.65 -27.85 -0.88
N ARG A 247 1.81 -27.89 0.16
CA ARG A 247 1.76 -26.86 1.22
C ARG A 247 3.13 -26.59 1.87
N PRO A 248 3.90 -27.58 2.33
CA PRO A 248 5.21 -27.31 2.92
C PRO A 248 6.18 -26.62 1.96
N ARG A 249 6.16 -26.99 0.68
CA ARG A 249 7.02 -26.36 -0.33
C ARG A 249 6.53 -24.97 -0.69
N ARG A 250 5.23 -24.75 -0.77
CA ARG A 250 4.62 -23.42 -1.00
C ARG A 250 4.96 -22.46 0.15
N SER A 251 4.79 -22.91 1.40
CA SER A 251 5.18 -22.15 2.58
C SER A 251 6.64 -21.75 2.56
N ARG A 252 7.53 -22.69 2.25
CA ARG A 252 8.97 -22.42 2.14
C ARG A 252 9.28 -21.41 1.04
N ALA A 253 8.66 -21.55 -0.14
CA ALA A 253 8.84 -20.59 -1.23
C ALA A 253 8.39 -19.17 -0.84
N ALA A 254 7.31 -19.04 -0.06
CA ALA A 254 6.84 -17.75 0.44
C ALA A 254 7.79 -17.13 1.48
N VAL A 255 8.29 -17.94 2.40
CA VAL A 255 9.30 -17.52 3.40
C VAL A 255 10.59 -17.07 2.74
N GLU A 256 11.07 -17.83 1.75
CA GLU A 256 12.29 -17.49 0.99
C GLU A 256 12.09 -16.19 0.17
N TRP A 257 10.95 -16.03 -0.48
CA TRP A 257 10.63 -14.81 -1.21
C TRP A 257 10.63 -13.57 -0.29
N MET A 258 10.01 -13.67 0.88
CA MET A 258 10.03 -12.59 1.87
C MET A 258 11.46 -12.29 2.33
N GLY A 259 12.28 -13.31 2.59
CA GLY A 259 13.68 -13.13 2.95
C GLY A 259 14.47 -12.38 1.86
N GLN A 260 14.23 -12.66 0.58
CA GLN A 260 14.83 -11.92 -0.54
C GLN A 260 14.39 -10.46 -0.57
N LEU A 261 13.10 -10.18 -0.35
CA LEU A 261 12.57 -8.83 -0.28
C LEU A 261 13.23 -8.03 0.87
N LEU A 262 13.31 -8.61 2.06
CA LEU A 262 13.90 -7.95 3.23
C LEU A 262 15.42 -7.75 3.06
N SER A 263 16.12 -8.68 2.44
CA SER A 263 17.56 -8.53 2.12
C SER A 263 17.81 -7.40 1.12
N GLU A 264 16.95 -7.21 0.14
CA GLU A 264 17.04 -6.06 -0.77
C GLU A 264 16.74 -4.75 -0.02
N ALA A 265 15.76 -4.74 0.90
CA ALA A 265 15.46 -3.57 1.73
C ALA A 265 16.67 -3.17 2.60
N GLU A 266 17.31 -4.15 3.25
CA GLU A 266 18.54 -3.95 4.04
C GLU A 266 19.69 -3.42 3.17
N ARG A 267 19.92 -4.01 1.99
CA ARG A 267 20.94 -3.56 1.04
C ARG A 267 20.75 -2.12 0.61
N LEU A 268 19.52 -1.66 0.52
CA LEU A 268 19.15 -0.27 0.20
C LEU A 268 19.22 0.66 1.42
N GLY A 269 19.46 0.13 2.62
CA GLY A 269 19.50 0.89 3.87
C GLY A 269 18.13 1.27 4.42
N LEU A 270 17.05 0.63 3.94
CA LEU A 270 15.72 0.82 4.51
C LEU A 270 15.66 0.20 5.90
N ARG A 271 15.12 0.93 6.87
CA ARG A 271 14.78 0.36 8.17
C ARG A 271 13.61 -0.59 8.01
N VAL A 272 13.79 -1.84 8.40
CA VAL A 272 12.80 -2.91 8.26
C VAL A 272 12.01 -3.08 9.54
N GLN A 273 10.70 -2.90 9.48
CA GLN A 273 9.77 -3.23 10.55
C GLN A 273 8.90 -4.40 10.12
N PHE A 274 8.85 -5.44 10.95
CA PHE A 274 7.90 -6.52 10.78
C PHE A 274 6.72 -6.33 11.72
N SER A 275 5.51 -6.26 11.17
CA SER A 275 4.26 -6.11 11.91
C SER A 275 3.53 -7.44 11.90
N PHE A 276 3.22 -7.98 13.08
CA PHE A 276 2.57 -9.28 13.22
C PHE A 276 1.32 -9.18 14.09
N GLU A 277 0.24 -9.83 13.65
CA GLU A 277 -1.04 -9.88 14.34
C GLU A 277 -1.19 -11.21 15.09
N PRO A 278 -0.99 -11.26 16.43
CA PRO A 278 -1.09 -12.49 17.21
C PRO A 278 -2.55 -12.84 17.54
N ARG A 279 -3.35 -13.10 16.52
CA ARG A 279 -4.78 -13.38 16.64
C ARG A 279 -5.06 -14.62 17.47
N GLY A 280 -5.76 -14.45 18.60
CA GLY A 280 -6.15 -15.53 19.47
C GLY A 280 -4.99 -16.23 20.20
N PHE A 281 -3.75 -15.77 20.03
CA PHE A 281 -2.58 -16.34 20.68
C PHE A 281 -2.55 -16.02 22.19
N THR A 282 -1.99 -16.93 22.97
CA THR A 282 -1.57 -16.64 24.35
C THR A 282 -0.31 -15.79 24.37
N VAL A 283 0.06 -15.22 25.50
CA VAL A 283 1.33 -14.50 25.67
C VAL A 283 2.51 -15.37 25.25
N GLU A 284 2.57 -16.62 25.72
CA GLU A 284 3.63 -17.57 25.40
C GLU A 284 3.72 -17.86 23.90
N GLN A 285 2.56 -18.10 23.22
CA GLN A 285 2.52 -18.30 21.78
C GLN A 285 3.00 -17.07 21.02
N THR A 286 2.60 -15.87 21.47
CA THR A 286 3.01 -14.59 20.88
C THR A 286 4.52 -14.42 20.98
N VAL A 287 5.10 -14.69 22.16
CA VAL A 287 6.55 -14.61 22.38
C VAL A 287 7.32 -15.61 21.51
N ARG A 288 6.82 -16.87 21.41
CA ARG A 288 7.45 -17.87 20.56
C ARG A 288 7.43 -17.47 19.08
N MET A 289 6.28 -16.94 18.60
CA MET A 289 6.16 -16.49 17.22
C MET A 289 7.05 -15.27 16.95
N ALA A 290 7.13 -14.32 17.86
CA ALA A 290 8.01 -13.16 17.77
C ALA A 290 9.47 -13.59 17.61
N ARG A 291 9.93 -14.55 18.42
CA ARG A 291 11.29 -15.11 18.28
C ARG A 291 11.48 -15.80 16.94
N LYS A 292 10.54 -16.64 16.53
CA LYS A 292 10.61 -17.34 15.23
C LYS A 292 10.69 -16.36 14.06
N ILE A 293 9.93 -15.28 14.07
CA ILE A 293 9.97 -14.22 13.04
C ILE A 293 11.35 -13.60 12.96
N VAL A 294 11.90 -13.16 14.09
CA VAL A 294 13.22 -12.51 14.18
C VAL A 294 14.35 -13.51 13.83
N ASP A 295 14.19 -14.80 14.20
CA ASP A 295 15.14 -15.86 13.82
C ASP A 295 15.12 -16.15 12.31
N THR A 296 13.96 -16.08 11.69
CA THR A 296 13.79 -16.33 10.25
C THR A 296 14.31 -15.18 9.40
N TYR A 297 14.10 -13.93 9.86
CA TYR A 297 14.46 -12.71 9.13
C TYR A 297 15.41 -11.81 9.92
N PRO A 298 16.73 -12.07 9.84
CA PRO A 298 17.73 -11.27 10.56
C PRO A 298 17.80 -9.80 10.10
N GLN A 299 17.14 -9.44 9.02
CA GLN A 299 17.07 -8.09 8.48
C GLN A 299 16.07 -7.18 9.22
N ILE A 300 15.31 -7.73 10.20
CA ILE A 300 14.33 -6.96 10.96
C ILE A 300 15.04 -6.06 11.97
N ASP A 301 14.82 -4.75 11.88
CA ASP A 301 15.25 -3.75 12.86
C ASP A 301 14.19 -3.56 13.97
N ASP A 302 12.90 -3.51 13.59
CA ASP A 302 11.79 -3.31 14.53
C ASP A 302 10.76 -4.44 14.43
N LEU A 303 10.25 -4.89 15.57
CA LEU A 303 9.10 -5.79 15.62
C LEU A 303 7.89 -5.06 16.21
N GLU A 304 6.78 -5.08 15.49
CA GLU A 304 5.48 -4.59 15.93
C GLU A 304 4.55 -5.77 16.16
N LEU A 305 4.00 -5.87 17.37
CA LEU A 305 2.88 -6.76 17.66
C LEU A 305 1.61 -5.90 17.66
N ILE A 306 0.71 -6.16 16.71
CA ILE A 306 -0.47 -5.33 16.46
C ILE A 306 -1.76 -6.10 16.77
N THR A 307 -2.77 -5.39 17.28
CA THR A 307 -4.09 -5.99 17.48
C THR A 307 -4.69 -6.41 16.14
N GLU A 308 -5.56 -7.41 16.19
CA GLU A 308 -6.43 -7.73 15.06
C GLU A 308 -7.25 -6.50 14.67
N GLU A 309 -7.59 -6.39 13.39
CA GLU A 309 -8.55 -5.40 12.93
C GLU A 309 -9.88 -5.60 13.65
N THR A 310 -10.19 -4.66 14.55
CA THR A 310 -11.41 -4.66 15.34
C THR A 310 -12.35 -3.58 14.86
N GLY A 311 -13.49 -3.95 14.32
CA GLY A 311 -14.37 -3.02 13.67
C GLY A 311 -15.85 -3.34 13.79
N GLY A 312 -16.27 -4.00 14.86
CA GLY A 312 -17.63 -4.48 14.98
C GLY A 312 -17.87 -5.83 14.33
N TRP A 313 -16.78 -6.55 14.03
CA TRP A 313 -16.81 -7.88 13.43
C TRP A 313 -16.98 -8.99 14.45
N GLY A 314 -16.65 -8.74 15.71
CA GLY A 314 -16.65 -9.71 16.77
C GLY A 314 -18.01 -9.86 17.47
N ALA A 315 -18.05 -10.79 18.42
CA ALA A 315 -19.19 -10.98 19.29
C ALA A 315 -19.45 -9.74 20.17
N GLY A 316 -20.70 -9.42 20.40
CA GLY A 316 -21.06 -8.37 21.35
C GLY A 316 -20.55 -8.72 22.75
N CYS A 317 -20.18 -7.70 23.51
CA CYS A 317 -19.78 -7.82 24.91
C CYS A 317 -20.54 -6.82 25.80
N THR A 318 -20.53 -7.10 27.11
CA THR A 318 -21.09 -6.21 28.13
C THR A 318 -20.02 -5.31 28.71
N GLY A 319 -20.41 -4.19 29.30
CA GLY A 319 -19.49 -3.30 30.01
C GLY A 319 -18.81 -3.96 31.22
N GLU A 320 -19.48 -4.94 31.85
CA GLU A 320 -18.92 -5.71 32.94
C GLU A 320 -17.77 -6.62 32.46
N GLU A 321 -17.95 -7.31 31.32
CA GLU A 321 -16.88 -8.14 30.74
C GLU A 321 -15.64 -7.30 30.40
N VAL A 322 -15.84 -6.09 29.85
CA VAL A 322 -14.73 -5.17 29.58
C VAL A 322 -14.00 -4.76 30.87
N ARG A 323 -14.72 -4.45 31.96
CA ARG A 323 -14.12 -4.10 33.25
C ARG A 323 -13.36 -5.29 33.87
N GLN A 324 -13.89 -6.49 33.77
CA GLN A 324 -13.21 -7.71 34.22
C GLN A 324 -11.90 -7.94 33.44
N THR A 325 -11.92 -7.71 32.13
CA THR A 325 -10.71 -7.78 31.30
C THR A 325 -9.70 -6.72 31.69
N LEU A 326 -10.11 -5.48 31.91
CA LEU A 326 -9.20 -4.43 32.41
C LEU A 326 -8.55 -4.81 33.73
N ASN A 327 -9.34 -5.24 34.72
CA ASN A 327 -8.84 -5.63 36.05
C ASN A 327 -7.94 -6.88 36.02
N ARG A 328 -8.12 -7.76 35.05
CA ARG A 328 -7.31 -8.99 34.89
C ARG A 328 -5.96 -8.73 34.22
N TRP A 329 -5.93 -7.81 33.26
CA TRP A 329 -4.78 -7.64 32.37
C TRP A 329 -3.89 -6.45 32.75
N PHE A 330 -4.41 -5.45 33.45
CA PHE A 330 -3.73 -4.19 33.71
C PHE A 330 -3.73 -3.84 35.19
N ASP A 331 -2.80 -3.00 35.60
CA ASP A 331 -2.74 -2.46 36.94
C ASP A 331 -3.97 -1.57 37.24
N PRO A 332 -4.41 -1.46 38.52
CA PRO A 332 -5.60 -0.71 38.88
C PRO A 332 -5.63 0.75 38.39
N GLU A 333 -4.48 1.41 38.35
CA GLU A 333 -4.38 2.79 37.84
C GLU A 333 -4.70 2.86 36.36
N ILE A 334 -4.20 1.91 35.55
CA ILE A 334 -4.51 1.81 34.11
C ILE A 334 -5.95 1.39 33.91
N ALA A 335 -6.43 0.39 34.63
CA ALA A 335 -7.78 -0.14 34.50
C ALA A 335 -8.87 0.88 34.86
N SER A 336 -8.53 1.92 35.67
CA SER A 336 -9.43 2.99 36.08
C SER A 336 -9.17 4.34 35.37
N ASP A 337 -8.24 4.41 34.40
CA ASP A 337 -7.97 5.62 33.64
C ASP A 337 -9.25 6.13 32.96
N SER A 338 -9.57 7.40 33.18
CA SER A 338 -10.84 8.01 32.77
C SER A 338 -11.09 7.94 31.28
N LEU A 339 -10.04 8.05 30.45
CA LEU A 339 -10.17 7.94 29.00
C LEU A 339 -10.34 6.48 28.57
N VAL A 340 -9.61 5.55 29.18
CA VAL A 340 -9.73 4.10 28.89
C VAL A 340 -11.16 3.60 29.14
N VAL A 341 -11.78 4.03 30.23
CA VAL A 341 -13.13 3.58 30.57
C VAL A 341 -14.25 4.37 29.89
N SER A 342 -13.95 5.51 29.26
CA SER A 342 -14.92 6.45 28.71
C SER A 342 -15.83 5.86 27.60
N CYS A 343 -15.35 4.85 26.88
CA CYS A 343 -16.09 4.23 25.78
C CYS A 343 -16.87 2.99 26.19
N ILE A 344 -16.82 2.58 27.47
CA ILE A 344 -17.53 1.40 27.96
C ILE A 344 -19.01 1.66 28.04
N ALA A 345 -19.80 0.91 27.28
CA ALA A 345 -21.25 0.91 27.28
C ALA A 345 -21.79 -0.40 27.87
N ASP A 346 -23.09 -0.44 28.21
CA ASP A 346 -23.73 -1.64 28.74
C ASP A 346 -23.66 -2.82 27.78
N ARG A 347 -23.81 -2.54 26.47
CA ARG A 347 -23.61 -3.50 25.38
C ARG A 347 -22.89 -2.83 24.22
N GLN A 348 -21.93 -3.56 23.67
CA GLN A 348 -21.09 -3.08 22.58
C GLN A 348 -20.45 -4.27 21.85
N SER A 349 -19.82 -3.99 20.68
CA SER A 349 -19.02 -4.97 19.94
C SER A 349 -17.55 -4.83 20.29
N ASP A 350 -16.81 -5.91 20.28
CA ASP A 350 -15.34 -6.06 20.21
C ASP A 350 -14.46 -5.39 21.26
N LEU A 351 -14.95 -4.50 22.12
CA LEU A 351 -14.09 -3.74 23.03
C LEU A 351 -13.37 -4.64 24.05
N GLU A 352 -14.05 -5.68 24.56
CA GLU A 352 -13.44 -6.68 25.44
C GLU A 352 -12.26 -7.35 24.72
N TYR A 353 -12.50 -7.80 23.49
CA TYR A 353 -11.50 -8.47 22.68
C TYR A 353 -10.31 -7.57 22.38
N LEU A 354 -10.55 -6.31 21.95
CA LEU A 354 -9.50 -5.34 21.70
C LEU A 354 -8.63 -5.09 22.95
N TYR A 355 -9.24 -4.89 24.10
CA TYR A 355 -8.51 -4.63 25.33
C TYR A 355 -7.72 -5.85 25.81
N ARG A 356 -8.28 -7.05 25.66
CA ARG A 356 -7.57 -8.30 25.94
C ARG A 356 -6.36 -8.51 25.03
N GLN A 357 -6.49 -8.19 23.74
CA GLN A 357 -5.36 -8.24 22.80
C GLN A 357 -4.26 -7.24 23.19
N ILE A 358 -4.61 -5.99 23.55
CA ILE A 358 -3.64 -5.02 24.03
C ILE A 358 -2.91 -5.56 25.26
N GLY A 359 -3.63 -6.20 26.19
CA GLY A 359 -3.04 -6.84 27.39
C GLY A 359 -2.08 -7.98 27.02
N THR A 360 -2.48 -8.86 26.09
CA THR A 360 -1.64 -9.97 25.62
C THR A 360 -0.35 -9.44 24.96
N ILE A 361 -0.49 -8.49 24.05
CA ILE A 361 0.63 -7.87 23.33
C ILE A 361 1.58 -7.16 24.30
N SER A 362 1.05 -6.34 25.21
CA SER A 362 1.88 -5.59 26.17
C SER A 362 2.67 -6.52 27.10
N ARG A 363 2.07 -7.62 27.54
CA ARG A 363 2.78 -8.64 28.34
C ARG A 363 3.84 -9.37 27.52
N ALA A 364 3.53 -9.75 26.29
CA ALA A 364 4.50 -10.40 25.40
C ALA A 364 5.70 -9.49 25.13
N ILE A 365 5.47 -8.20 24.84
CA ILE A 365 6.53 -7.20 24.69
C ILE A 365 7.36 -7.10 25.97
N GLY A 366 6.73 -7.05 27.15
CA GLY A 366 7.46 -7.03 28.43
C GLY A 366 8.30 -8.29 28.69
N GLU A 367 7.91 -9.46 28.17
CA GLU A 367 8.74 -10.68 28.23
C GLU A 367 9.90 -10.63 27.23
N LEU A 368 9.66 -10.18 26.01
CA LEU A 368 10.67 -10.03 24.98
C LEU A 368 11.70 -8.95 25.35
N ASP A 369 11.27 -7.86 25.98
CA ASP A 369 12.17 -6.79 26.41
C ASP A 369 13.14 -7.22 27.52
N ARG A 370 12.73 -8.16 28.37
CA ARG A 370 13.60 -8.77 29.40
C ARG A 370 14.56 -9.82 28.86
N ASP A 371 14.36 -10.30 27.64
CA ASP A 371 15.23 -11.27 26.97
C ASP A 371 16.39 -10.53 26.30
N SER A 372 17.55 -10.50 26.96
CA SER A 372 18.73 -9.81 26.45
C SER A 372 19.23 -10.35 25.11
N ALA A 373 19.09 -11.65 24.85
CA ALA A 373 19.50 -12.25 23.59
C ALA A 373 18.59 -11.80 22.44
N PHE A 374 17.30 -11.71 22.70
CA PHE A 374 16.33 -11.18 21.74
C PHE A 374 16.57 -9.69 21.46
N ARG A 375 16.79 -8.90 22.52
CA ARG A 375 17.06 -7.44 22.42
C ARG A 375 18.35 -7.08 21.69
N GLN A 376 19.32 -7.97 21.65
CA GLN A 376 20.53 -7.77 20.85
C GLN A 376 20.30 -7.92 19.35
N ARG A 377 19.15 -8.47 18.93
CA ARG A 377 18.83 -8.76 17.53
C ARG A 377 17.91 -7.75 16.87
N ILE A 378 17.23 -6.94 17.65
CA ILE A 378 16.31 -5.91 17.15
C ILE A 378 16.53 -4.59 17.91
N ASP A 379 16.32 -3.48 17.20
CA ASP A 379 16.43 -2.14 17.77
C ASP A 379 15.19 -1.73 18.55
N GLY A 380 14.01 -2.09 18.06
CA GLY A 380 12.75 -1.61 18.59
C GLY A 380 11.64 -2.66 18.70
N LEU A 381 10.85 -2.52 19.80
CA LEU A 381 9.58 -3.21 20.00
C LEU A 381 8.46 -2.18 19.99
N LYS A 382 7.29 -2.53 19.41
CA LYS A 382 6.13 -1.64 19.31
C LYS A 382 4.84 -2.37 19.63
N VAL A 383 3.92 -1.67 20.29
CA VAL A 383 2.52 -2.07 20.41
C VAL A 383 1.75 -1.45 19.24
N GLY A 384 1.13 -2.27 18.41
CA GLY A 384 0.29 -1.79 17.31
C GLY A 384 -1.19 -1.84 17.68
N ILE A 385 -1.94 -0.83 17.25
CA ILE A 385 -3.40 -0.76 17.37
C ILE A 385 -4.02 -0.67 15.99
N TYR A 386 -4.79 -1.68 15.61
CA TYR A 386 -5.60 -1.69 14.40
C TYR A 386 -7.07 -1.76 14.80
N CYS A 387 -7.77 -0.63 14.71
CA CYS A 387 -9.16 -0.52 15.13
C CYS A 387 -9.93 0.37 14.16
N SER A 388 -11.04 -0.15 13.62
CA SER A 388 -11.93 0.58 12.73
C SER A 388 -13.11 1.26 13.42
N VAL A 389 -13.32 1.02 14.73
CA VAL A 389 -14.38 1.69 15.49
C VAL A 389 -13.90 3.01 16.07
N GLY A 390 -14.28 4.13 15.45
CA GLY A 390 -13.78 5.46 15.80
C GLY A 390 -13.84 5.81 17.29
N ARG A 391 -14.95 5.48 18.00
CA ARG A 391 -15.09 5.75 19.44
C ARG A 391 -14.14 4.95 20.33
N PHE A 392 -13.55 3.86 19.86
CA PHE A 392 -12.60 3.03 20.61
C PHE A 392 -11.14 3.44 20.40
N MET A 393 -10.83 4.15 19.31
CA MET A 393 -9.44 4.45 18.93
C MET A 393 -8.69 5.25 19.98
N GLY A 394 -9.26 6.36 20.47
CA GLY A 394 -8.64 7.16 21.51
C GLY A 394 -8.43 6.39 22.82
N PRO A 395 -9.47 5.74 23.37
CA PRO A 395 -9.35 4.85 24.55
C PRO A 395 -8.33 3.71 24.36
N ALA A 396 -8.33 3.03 23.23
CA ALA A 396 -7.39 1.94 22.93
C ALA A 396 -5.95 2.45 22.81
N PHE A 397 -5.75 3.58 22.14
CA PHE A 397 -4.44 4.24 22.10
C PHE A 397 -3.94 4.62 23.47
N ARG A 398 -4.79 5.21 24.31
CA ARG A 398 -4.44 5.56 25.71
C ARG A 398 -4.07 4.33 26.52
N LEU A 399 -4.85 3.25 26.41
CA LEU A 399 -4.57 1.99 27.09
C LEU A 399 -3.21 1.42 26.67
N ALA A 400 -2.94 1.36 25.37
CA ALA A 400 -1.66 0.89 24.84
C ALA A 400 -0.48 1.75 25.31
N ARG A 401 -0.63 3.08 25.30
CA ARG A 401 0.39 4.02 25.80
C ARG A 401 0.75 3.78 27.26
N LEU A 402 -0.25 3.52 28.09
CA LEU A 402 -0.03 3.23 29.52
C LEU A 402 0.58 1.84 29.73
N ALA A 403 0.16 0.85 28.93
CA ALA A 403 0.59 -0.54 29.09
C ALA A 403 1.93 -0.87 28.40
N ALA A 404 2.37 -0.05 27.44
CA ALA A 404 3.56 -0.32 26.63
C ALA A 404 4.88 -0.05 27.32
N ALA A 405 4.89 0.35 28.60
CA ALA A 405 6.11 0.57 29.41
C ALA A 405 7.21 1.42 28.73
N GLY A 406 6.80 2.44 27.97
CA GLY A 406 7.73 3.34 27.27
C GLY A 406 8.00 2.98 25.80
N HIS A 407 7.58 1.82 25.34
CA HIS A 407 7.67 1.48 23.90
C HIS A 407 6.75 2.35 23.06
N PRO A 408 7.12 2.66 21.80
CA PRO A 408 6.23 3.37 20.88
C PRO A 408 4.95 2.60 20.60
N VAL A 409 3.87 3.34 20.38
CA VAL A 409 2.59 2.79 19.93
C VAL A 409 2.38 3.12 18.45
N ALA A 410 2.28 2.09 17.63
CA ALA A 410 1.84 2.25 16.24
C ALA A 410 0.31 2.25 16.19
N ILE A 411 -0.28 3.18 15.43
CA ILE A 411 -1.73 3.27 15.35
C ILE A 411 -2.20 3.61 13.95
N MET A 412 -3.25 2.91 13.53
CA MET A 412 -4.04 3.20 12.34
C MET A 412 -5.40 3.76 12.77
N PRO A 413 -5.58 5.11 12.75
CA PRO A 413 -6.73 5.75 13.37
C PRO A 413 -8.04 5.59 12.59
N SER A 414 -7.97 5.26 11.30
CA SER A 414 -9.13 5.06 10.43
C SER A 414 -8.69 4.43 9.11
N HIS A 415 -9.66 4.05 8.29
CA HIS A 415 -9.43 3.65 6.90
C HIS A 415 -9.47 4.88 5.99
N GLY A 416 -8.50 4.95 5.07
CA GLY A 416 -8.33 6.07 4.15
C GLY A 416 -7.69 7.32 4.80
N SER A 417 -7.08 8.16 3.96
CA SER A 417 -6.30 9.33 4.42
C SER A 417 -7.17 10.42 5.05
N GLU A 418 -8.33 10.69 4.48
CA GLU A 418 -9.26 11.70 5.02
C GLU A 418 -9.78 11.29 6.39
N GLY A 419 -10.26 10.04 6.53
CA GLY A 419 -10.72 9.51 7.81
C GLY A 419 -9.61 9.48 8.87
N THR A 420 -8.36 9.21 8.48
CA THR A 420 -7.21 9.28 9.37
C THR A 420 -6.98 10.72 9.87
N ALA A 421 -7.02 11.70 8.98
CA ALA A 421 -6.89 13.11 9.37
C ALA A 421 -8.03 13.57 10.27
N ASP A 422 -9.28 13.16 9.99
CA ASP A 422 -10.43 13.47 10.84
C ASP A 422 -10.33 12.86 12.24
N ALA A 423 -9.85 11.63 12.34
CA ALA A 423 -9.72 10.92 13.61
C ALA A 423 -8.52 11.37 14.45
N PHE A 424 -7.44 11.83 13.82
CA PHE A 424 -6.16 12.13 14.46
C PHE A 424 -6.27 12.98 15.72
N PRO A 425 -6.97 14.16 15.75
CA PRO A 425 -7.02 15.02 16.93
C PRO A 425 -7.73 14.38 18.14
N SER A 426 -8.59 13.39 17.90
CA SER A 426 -9.28 12.66 18.97
C SER A 426 -8.45 11.52 19.55
N VAL A 427 -7.45 11.06 18.83
CA VAL A 427 -6.60 9.91 19.17
C VAL A 427 -5.27 10.37 19.77
N VAL A 428 -4.51 11.19 19.06
CA VAL A 428 -3.23 11.75 19.51
C VAL A 428 -3.47 13.18 19.96
N ARG A 429 -3.44 13.41 21.27
CA ARG A 429 -3.93 14.67 21.87
C ARG A 429 -2.84 15.62 22.34
N THR A 430 -1.64 15.10 22.58
CA THR A 430 -0.53 15.88 23.11
C THR A 430 0.73 15.68 22.28
N ALA A 431 1.67 16.63 22.39
CA ALA A 431 2.98 16.49 21.77
C ALA A 431 3.79 15.31 22.36
N ASP A 432 3.54 14.94 23.61
CA ASP A 432 4.14 13.76 24.22
C ASP A 432 3.59 12.48 23.60
N ASP A 433 2.27 12.37 23.45
CA ASP A 433 1.66 11.24 22.74
C ASP A 433 2.24 11.10 21.33
N LEU A 434 2.35 12.23 20.60
CA LEU A 434 2.90 12.24 19.24
C LEU A 434 4.35 11.77 19.20
N GLY A 435 5.17 12.16 20.19
CA GLY A 435 6.57 11.76 20.29
C GLY A 435 6.77 10.24 20.46
N HIS A 436 5.76 9.54 20.97
CA HIS A 436 5.77 8.09 21.18
C HIS A 436 4.88 7.33 20.18
N THR A 437 4.43 7.99 19.11
CA THR A 437 3.50 7.42 18.15
C THR A 437 4.18 7.16 16.81
N GLU A 438 3.93 6.00 16.23
CA GLU A 438 4.06 5.74 14.81
C GLU A 438 2.67 5.79 14.18
N LEU A 439 2.45 6.74 13.29
CA LEU A 439 1.14 6.93 12.70
C LEU A 439 1.06 6.24 11.33
N TYR A 440 0.03 5.43 11.13
CA TYR A 440 -0.31 4.90 9.82
C TYR A 440 -1.36 5.78 9.14
N SER A 441 -1.12 6.10 7.88
CA SER A 441 -2.04 6.76 6.98
C SER A 441 -2.18 5.94 5.69
N TRP A 442 -2.83 6.49 4.68
CA TRP A 442 -3.21 5.73 3.50
C TRP A 442 -2.84 6.46 2.21
N ILE A 443 -2.28 5.75 1.26
CA ILE A 443 -2.13 6.20 -0.13
C ILE A 443 -3.39 5.87 -0.92
N GLU A 444 -4.05 4.78 -0.56
CA GLU A 444 -5.36 4.41 -1.10
C GLU A 444 -6.23 3.75 -0.02
N PHE A 445 -7.53 3.84 -0.18
CA PHE A 445 -8.53 3.16 0.65
C PHE A 445 -8.86 1.79 0.03
N ASP A 446 -8.76 0.73 0.82
CA ASP A 446 -8.99 -0.65 0.37
C ASP A 446 -10.42 -0.92 -0.10
N GLY A 447 -11.40 -0.23 0.45
CA GLY A 447 -12.80 -0.32 0.05
C GLY A 447 -13.07 0.11 -1.40
N LEU A 448 -12.14 0.79 -2.06
CA LEU A 448 -12.32 1.36 -3.40
C LEU A 448 -11.19 0.98 -4.39
N MET A 449 -10.50 -0.14 -4.20
CA MET A 449 -9.34 -0.54 -5.02
C MET A 449 -9.63 -0.78 -6.51
N TYR A 450 -10.90 -0.85 -6.93
CA TYR A 450 -11.23 -0.94 -8.36
C TYR A 450 -11.47 0.42 -9.02
N LEU A 451 -11.46 1.51 -8.22
CA LEU A 451 -11.65 2.88 -8.66
C LEU A 451 -10.31 3.64 -8.66
N GLN A 452 -10.22 4.71 -9.46
CA GLN A 452 -9.10 5.64 -9.35
C GLN A 452 -9.26 6.49 -8.11
N GLN A 453 -8.23 6.56 -7.28
CA GLN A 453 -8.19 7.30 -6.03
C GLN A 453 -7.18 8.45 -6.06
N ASN A 454 -7.32 9.38 -5.11
CA ASN A 454 -6.40 10.49 -4.89
C ASN A 454 -6.45 10.96 -3.42
N ALA A 455 -5.58 10.41 -2.59
CA ALA A 455 -5.54 10.64 -1.14
C ALA A 455 -4.71 11.88 -0.71
N ILE A 456 -4.27 12.70 -1.65
CA ILE A 456 -3.29 13.80 -1.41
C ILE A 456 -3.81 14.81 -0.38
N ASP A 457 -5.07 15.20 -0.45
CA ASP A 457 -5.64 16.21 0.45
C ASP A 457 -5.63 15.73 1.92
N GLY A 458 -6.05 14.48 2.17
CA GLY A 458 -6.04 13.89 3.50
C GLY A 458 -4.63 13.76 4.07
N ILE A 459 -3.66 13.28 3.28
CA ILE A 459 -2.24 13.18 3.68
C ILE A 459 -1.70 14.56 4.05
N GLY A 460 -1.94 15.58 3.21
CA GLY A 460 -1.46 16.94 3.46
C GLY A 460 -2.07 17.56 4.71
N ARG A 461 -3.37 17.34 4.95
CA ARG A 461 -4.06 17.81 6.15
C ARG A 461 -3.48 17.14 7.41
N LEU A 462 -3.34 15.82 7.39
CA LEU A 462 -2.78 15.06 8.50
C LEU A 462 -1.40 15.56 8.92
N LEU A 463 -0.48 15.70 7.96
CA LEU A 463 0.89 16.16 8.26
C LEU A 463 0.92 17.59 8.83
N ARG A 464 0.04 18.48 8.38
CA ARG A 464 -0.07 19.84 8.96
C ARG A 464 -0.62 19.82 10.40
N GLU A 465 -1.59 18.97 10.68
CA GLU A 465 -2.14 18.80 12.04
C GLU A 465 -1.07 18.22 12.98
N MET A 466 -0.29 17.25 12.51
CA MET A 466 0.84 16.70 13.27
C MET A 466 1.91 17.76 13.55
N ASP A 467 2.29 18.59 12.57
CA ASP A 467 3.23 19.68 12.75
C ASP A 467 2.74 20.71 13.79
N THR A 468 1.43 21.03 13.73
CA THR A 468 0.80 21.93 14.69
C THR A 468 0.93 21.37 16.12
N LEU A 469 0.66 20.09 16.29
CA LEU A 469 0.75 19.41 17.56
C LEU A 469 2.21 19.26 18.02
N ALA A 470 3.14 19.02 17.11
CA ALA A 470 4.57 18.90 17.37
C ALA A 470 5.23 20.22 17.80
N ALA A 471 4.57 21.36 17.58
CA ALA A 471 5.06 22.70 17.93
C ALA A 471 6.51 22.98 17.45
N GLY A 472 6.79 22.64 16.19
CA GLY A 472 8.08 22.86 15.55
C GLY A 472 9.15 21.78 15.80
N LYS A 473 8.82 20.70 16.51
CA LYS A 473 9.70 19.54 16.63
C LYS A 473 9.55 18.64 15.40
N GLN A 474 10.63 17.96 15.02
CA GLN A 474 10.60 16.94 13.99
C GLN A 474 9.65 15.81 14.37
N LEU A 475 8.80 15.37 13.43
CA LEU A 475 7.94 14.21 13.59
C LEU A 475 8.76 12.92 13.60
N ASN A 476 8.38 11.97 14.46
CA ASN A 476 9.13 10.73 14.59
C ASN A 476 8.89 9.79 13.39
N SER A 477 7.66 9.31 13.20
CA SER A 477 7.36 8.31 12.17
C SER A 477 5.96 8.47 11.59
N VAL A 478 5.87 8.39 10.26
CA VAL A 478 4.63 8.22 9.53
C VAL A 478 4.82 7.15 8.46
N CYS A 479 3.93 6.17 8.40
CA CYS A 479 3.93 5.12 7.41
C CYS A 479 2.63 5.16 6.60
N PHE A 480 2.74 4.92 5.29
CA PHE A 480 1.59 4.99 4.40
C PHE A 480 1.26 3.59 3.87
N ASN A 481 0.00 3.22 4.04
CA ASN A 481 -0.54 1.95 3.60
C ASN A 481 -1.04 2.04 2.16
N HIS A 482 -0.82 0.99 1.37
CA HIS A 482 -1.31 0.91 -0.01
C HIS A 482 -1.24 -0.52 -0.55
N TRP A 483 -1.81 -0.72 -1.74
CA TRP A 483 -1.74 -1.97 -2.51
C TRP A 483 -1.28 -1.73 -3.94
N ARG A 484 -2.00 -0.89 -4.73
CA ARG A 484 -1.67 -0.64 -6.13
C ARG A 484 -0.60 0.43 -6.27
N THR A 485 0.38 0.17 -7.10
CA THR A 485 1.59 0.99 -7.21
C THR A 485 1.47 2.07 -8.28
N ALA A 486 1.26 1.68 -9.53
CA ALA A 486 1.28 2.59 -10.66
C ALA A 486 0.09 3.56 -10.68
N GLU A 487 -1.08 3.12 -10.23
CA GLU A 487 -2.30 3.94 -10.11
C GLU A 487 -2.12 5.09 -9.12
N ASN A 488 -1.35 4.85 -8.07
CA ASN A 488 -1.17 5.78 -6.95
C ASN A 488 0.17 6.54 -7.01
N ARG A 489 0.92 6.46 -8.14
CA ARG A 489 2.27 7.05 -8.26
C ARG A 489 2.34 8.52 -7.86
N THR A 490 1.30 9.30 -8.18
CA THR A 490 1.23 10.73 -7.83
C THR A 490 1.07 10.92 -6.33
N THR A 491 0.24 10.11 -5.68
CA THR A 491 0.01 10.13 -4.23
C THR A 491 1.26 9.70 -3.46
N PHE A 492 1.97 8.65 -3.92
CA PHE A 492 3.27 8.27 -3.36
C PHE A 492 4.28 9.41 -3.40
N ARG A 493 4.39 10.06 -4.56
CA ARG A 493 5.33 11.16 -4.72
C ARG A 493 4.98 12.34 -3.81
N TYR A 494 3.71 12.68 -3.69
CA TYR A 494 3.26 13.71 -2.75
C TYR A 494 3.56 13.32 -1.30
N ALA A 495 3.24 12.10 -0.88
CA ALA A 495 3.50 11.63 0.47
C ALA A 495 4.98 11.73 0.84
N ALA A 496 5.88 11.38 -0.10
CA ALA A 496 7.32 11.52 0.07
C ALA A 496 7.74 12.99 0.24
N GLU A 497 7.32 13.87 -0.67
CA GLU A 497 7.68 15.30 -0.64
C GLU A 497 7.08 16.01 0.58
N ALA A 498 5.84 15.70 0.96
CA ALA A 498 5.19 16.26 2.12
C ALA A 498 5.87 15.80 3.43
N ALA A 499 6.26 14.53 3.53
CA ALA A 499 6.99 14.01 4.69
C ALA A 499 8.44 14.54 4.78
N LEU A 500 9.01 14.97 3.67
CA LEU A 500 10.29 15.70 3.65
C LEU A 500 10.15 17.18 4.02
N GLY A 501 8.94 17.75 3.94
CA GLY A 501 8.70 19.19 4.10
C GLY A 501 8.95 20.00 2.82
N ILE A 502 9.01 19.34 1.65
CA ILE A 502 9.20 19.98 0.34
C ILE A 502 7.86 20.48 -0.22
N ALA A 503 6.80 19.67 -0.10
CA ALA A 503 5.48 19.98 -0.60
C ALA A 503 4.49 20.21 0.56
N ASP A 504 4.17 21.47 0.86
CA ASP A 504 3.21 21.80 1.92
C ASP A 504 1.74 21.79 1.44
N ARG A 505 1.53 22.07 0.17
CA ARG A 505 0.18 22.21 -0.41
C ARG A 505 0.03 21.38 -1.67
N PRO A 506 -1.12 20.71 -1.83
CA PRO A 506 -1.41 19.92 -3.03
C PRO A 506 -1.27 20.72 -4.33
N GLU A 507 -1.69 21.99 -4.35
CA GLU A 507 -1.66 22.81 -5.56
C GLU A 507 -0.24 23.08 -6.06
N THR A 508 0.69 23.41 -5.17
CA THR A 508 2.09 23.64 -5.51
C THR A 508 2.75 22.36 -5.99
N PHE A 509 2.42 21.24 -5.35
CA PHE A 509 2.89 19.92 -5.77
C PHE A 509 2.38 19.56 -7.17
N TYR A 510 1.10 19.69 -7.45
CA TYR A 510 0.53 19.35 -8.76
C TYR A 510 1.18 20.18 -9.87
N ALA A 511 1.42 21.49 -9.63
CA ALA A 511 2.08 22.35 -10.61
C ALA A 511 3.50 21.88 -10.91
N ALA A 512 4.29 21.58 -9.87
CA ALA A 512 5.66 21.10 -10.00
C ALA A 512 5.73 19.72 -10.68
N TYR A 513 4.85 18.80 -10.29
CA TYR A 513 4.80 17.44 -10.84
C TYR A 513 4.43 17.46 -12.34
N ALA A 514 3.40 18.25 -12.71
CA ALA A 514 2.99 18.41 -14.10
C ALA A 514 4.11 19.01 -14.96
N ALA A 515 4.78 20.05 -14.46
CA ALA A 515 5.90 20.70 -15.16
C ALA A 515 7.06 19.72 -15.41
N ARG A 516 7.41 18.89 -14.41
CA ARG A 516 8.47 17.87 -14.53
C ARG A 516 8.09 16.76 -15.53
N LEU A 517 6.83 16.35 -15.59
CA LEU A 517 6.32 15.44 -16.62
C LEU A 517 6.30 16.09 -18.02
N GLY A 518 6.23 17.41 -18.09
CA GLY A 518 6.07 18.17 -19.32
C GLY A 518 4.62 18.27 -19.80
N ILE A 519 3.68 18.32 -18.88
CA ILE A 519 2.27 18.63 -19.14
C ILE A 519 2.18 20.15 -19.34
N PRO A 520 1.71 20.63 -20.51
CA PRO A 520 1.81 22.04 -20.86
C PRO A 520 0.86 22.95 -20.05
N ASP A 521 -0.35 22.45 -19.73
CA ASP A 521 -1.34 23.19 -18.93
C ASP A 521 -1.40 22.64 -17.50
N THR A 522 -0.53 23.18 -16.63
CA THR A 522 -0.46 22.78 -15.23
C THR A 522 -1.73 23.15 -14.45
N ALA A 523 -2.44 24.22 -14.82
CA ALA A 523 -3.69 24.61 -14.19
C ALA A 523 -4.82 23.65 -14.54
N ALA A 524 -4.91 23.21 -15.79
CA ALA A 524 -5.85 22.17 -16.19
C ALA A 524 -5.56 20.83 -15.50
N TYR A 525 -4.27 20.49 -15.34
CA TYR A 525 -3.87 19.29 -14.58
C TYR A 525 -4.31 19.38 -13.11
N GLN A 526 -4.07 20.50 -12.46
CA GLN A 526 -4.55 20.73 -11.08
C GLN A 526 -6.08 20.56 -10.97
N ARG A 527 -6.83 21.10 -11.95
CA ARG A 527 -8.30 20.92 -11.96
C ARG A 527 -8.70 19.46 -12.11
N ALA A 528 -8.04 18.71 -12.99
CA ALA A 528 -8.30 17.29 -13.18
C ALA A 528 -8.02 16.50 -11.89
N MET A 529 -6.90 16.74 -11.23
CA MET A 529 -6.54 16.07 -9.99
C MET A 529 -7.50 16.41 -8.82
N ARG A 530 -8.00 17.65 -8.76
CA ARG A 530 -9.04 18.02 -7.77
C ARG A 530 -10.37 17.30 -8.04
N LEU A 531 -10.77 17.16 -9.29
CA LEU A 531 -11.97 16.39 -9.65
C LEU A 531 -11.84 14.93 -9.25
N ILE A 532 -10.67 14.32 -9.45
CA ILE A 532 -10.41 12.95 -8.99
C ILE A 532 -10.49 12.89 -7.45
N GLY A 533 -9.89 13.84 -6.74
CA GLY A 533 -9.98 13.90 -5.28
C GLY A 533 -11.41 14.12 -4.77
N GLU A 534 -12.23 14.93 -5.44
CA GLU A 534 -13.65 15.08 -5.13
C GLU A 534 -14.42 13.78 -5.36
N ALA A 535 -14.16 13.10 -6.47
CA ALA A 535 -14.76 11.81 -6.79
C ALA A 535 -14.38 10.73 -5.77
N ASP A 536 -13.12 10.68 -5.36
CA ASP A 536 -12.62 9.75 -4.36
C ASP A 536 -13.26 9.99 -2.98
N ARG A 537 -13.26 11.23 -2.48
CA ARG A 537 -13.92 11.59 -1.22
C ARG A 537 -15.41 11.27 -1.24
N TYR A 538 -16.11 11.62 -2.34
CA TYR A 538 -17.52 11.30 -2.48
C TYR A 538 -17.74 9.77 -2.45
N SER A 539 -16.95 9.02 -3.16
CA SER A 539 -17.05 7.55 -3.25
C SER A 539 -16.76 6.90 -1.89
N THR A 540 -15.71 7.34 -1.19
CA THR A 540 -15.38 6.87 0.17
C THR A 540 -16.53 7.10 1.15
N ALA A 541 -17.16 8.27 1.11
CA ALA A 541 -18.25 8.61 2.01
C ALA A 541 -19.58 7.94 1.67
N ASN A 542 -19.87 7.63 0.40
CA ASN A 542 -21.20 7.26 -0.05
C ASN A 542 -21.33 5.87 -0.67
N LEU A 543 -20.21 5.29 -1.15
CA LEU A 543 -20.23 3.99 -1.85
C LEU A 543 -19.69 2.83 -1.01
N GLY A 544 -19.13 3.13 0.17
CA GLY A 544 -18.60 2.10 1.07
C GLY A 544 -17.55 1.22 0.37
N ASN A 545 -17.63 -0.08 0.56
CA ASN A 545 -16.61 -1.04 0.12
C ASN A 545 -16.92 -1.67 -1.25
N ILE A 546 -17.41 -0.90 -2.23
CA ILE A 546 -17.76 -1.43 -3.55
C ILE A 546 -16.55 -1.91 -4.35
N GLY A 547 -15.36 -1.43 -4.04
CA GLY A 547 -14.10 -1.81 -4.66
C GLY A 547 -13.23 -2.73 -3.79
N PHE A 548 -13.79 -3.30 -2.72
CA PHE A 548 -13.04 -4.19 -1.84
C PHE A 548 -12.84 -5.57 -2.49
N CYS A 549 -11.59 -6.02 -2.53
CA CYS A 549 -11.22 -7.24 -3.26
C CYS A 549 -11.43 -8.55 -2.49
N TRP A 550 -12.00 -8.50 -1.31
CA TRP A 550 -12.24 -9.68 -0.52
C TRP A 550 -13.55 -10.39 -0.91
N VAL A 551 -13.46 -11.67 -1.24
CA VAL A 551 -14.60 -12.50 -1.68
C VAL A 551 -15.76 -12.51 -0.66
N GLY A 552 -15.46 -12.50 0.64
CA GLY A 552 -16.46 -12.47 1.70
C GLY A 552 -17.41 -11.27 1.61
N ALA A 553 -16.93 -10.10 1.21
CA ALA A 553 -17.75 -8.90 1.05
C ALA A 553 -18.83 -9.05 -0.05
N TRP A 554 -18.64 -9.99 -0.99
CA TRP A 554 -19.53 -10.23 -2.12
C TRP A 554 -20.40 -11.49 -1.98
N ARG A 555 -20.27 -12.24 -0.90
CA ARG A 555 -21.14 -13.38 -0.63
C ARG A 555 -22.56 -12.91 -0.29
N GLY A 556 -23.56 -13.73 -0.62
CA GLY A 556 -24.96 -13.42 -0.31
C GLY A 556 -25.58 -12.30 -1.14
N GLY A 557 -24.96 -11.95 -2.29
CA GLY A 557 -25.46 -10.93 -3.21
C GLY A 557 -24.68 -9.62 -3.19
N GLY A 558 -23.68 -9.52 -2.30
CA GLY A 558 -22.75 -8.37 -2.27
C GLY A 558 -23.39 -7.03 -1.90
N PRO A 559 -22.62 -5.95 -1.97
CA PRO A 559 -23.08 -4.60 -1.61
C PRO A 559 -24.13 -4.04 -2.57
N PHE A 560 -24.35 -4.60 -3.77
CA PHE A 560 -25.38 -4.11 -4.67
C PHE A 560 -26.79 -4.27 -4.13
N LEU A 561 -27.03 -5.09 -3.12
CA LEU A 561 -28.35 -5.21 -2.51
C LEU A 561 -28.71 -4.01 -1.63
N TRP A 562 -27.77 -3.21 -1.18
CA TRP A 562 -27.98 -2.08 -0.28
C TRP A 562 -27.83 -0.72 -0.96
N MET A 563 -26.98 -0.65 -1.99
CA MET A 563 -26.61 0.59 -2.66
C MET A 563 -27.70 1.09 -3.59
N GLY A 564 -27.99 2.38 -3.56
CA GLY A 564 -28.93 3.03 -4.48
C GLY A 564 -28.21 3.52 -5.76
N PRO A 565 -28.91 3.59 -6.89
CA PRO A 565 -28.30 4.05 -8.14
C PRO A 565 -27.88 5.51 -8.14
N GLN A 566 -28.51 6.36 -7.30
CA GLN A 566 -28.26 7.81 -7.28
C GLN A 566 -26.86 8.16 -6.76
N GLN A 567 -26.37 7.47 -5.72
CA GLN A 567 -25.01 7.67 -5.23
C GLN A 567 -23.97 7.28 -6.29
N ILE A 568 -24.24 6.20 -7.04
CA ILE A 568 -23.36 5.75 -8.12
C ILE A 568 -23.36 6.77 -9.26
N ASP A 569 -24.50 7.33 -9.64
CA ASP A 569 -24.60 8.33 -10.72
C ASP A 569 -23.81 9.60 -10.42
N ARG A 570 -23.76 10.03 -9.14
CA ARG A 570 -22.95 11.20 -8.77
C ARG A 570 -21.46 10.90 -8.89
N ALA A 571 -21.00 9.74 -8.39
CA ALA A 571 -19.61 9.32 -8.52
C ALA A 571 -19.21 9.18 -10.00
N ASP A 572 -20.04 8.48 -10.80
CA ASP A 572 -19.84 8.29 -12.24
C ASP A 572 -19.66 9.63 -12.96
N SER A 573 -20.53 10.62 -12.64
CA SER A 573 -20.46 11.97 -13.23
C SER A 573 -19.14 12.67 -12.93
N LEU A 574 -18.64 12.59 -11.70
CA LEU A 574 -17.37 13.20 -11.27
C LEU A 574 -16.18 12.54 -11.99
N TYR A 575 -16.15 11.21 -12.06
CA TYR A 575 -15.10 10.49 -12.78
C TYR A 575 -15.13 10.72 -14.29
N LEU A 576 -16.32 10.86 -14.89
CA LEU A 576 -16.47 11.23 -16.29
C LEU A 576 -15.93 12.64 -16.58
N GLU A 577 -16.18 13.59 -15.71
CA GLU A 577 -15.66 14.96 -15.83
C GLU A 577 -14.14 14.97 -15.72
N ALA A 578 -13.58 14.28 -14.71
CA ALA A 578 -12.14 14.09 -14.58
C ALA A 578 -11.51 13.42 -15.82
N GLY A 579 -12.15 12.39 -16.34
CA GLY A 579 -11.71 11.69 -17.55
C GLY A 579 -11.66 12.58 -18.79
N ARG A 580 -12.64 13.47 -18.97
CA ARG A 580 -12.63 14.47 -20.06
C ARG A 580 -11.48 15.46 -19.92
N ALA A 581 -11.22 15.94 -18.69
CA ALA A 581 -10.13 16.85 -18.43
C ALA A 581 -8.76 16.19 -18.72
N VAL A 582 -8.57 14.92 -18.31
CA VAL A 582 -7.35 14.15 -18.59
C VAL A 582 -7.19 13.88 -20.10
N ALA A 583 -8.26 13.56 -20.82
CA ALA A 583 -8.22 13.37 -22.26
C ALA A 583 -7.76 14.64 -23.00
N SER A 584 -8.28 15.80 -22.63
CA SER A 584 -7.87 17.08 -23.20
C SER A 584 -6.37 17.38 -22.94
N LEU A 585 -5.89 17.05 -21.75
CA LEU A 585 -4.46 17.18 -21.42
C LEU A 585 -3.60 16.21 -22.24
N TYR A 586 -4.04 14.99 -22.44
CA TYR A 586 -3.36 14.01 -23.28
C TYR A 586 -3.21 14.50 -24.72
N ASP A 587 -4.29 15.04 -25.32
CA ASP A 587 -4.29 15.56 -26.69
C ASP A 587 -3.35 16.76 -26.85
N SER A 588 -3.27 17.64 -25.84
CA SER A 588 -2.40 18.82 -25.85
C SER A 588 -0.93 18.54 -25.49
N SER A 589 -0.63 17.35 -24.94
CA SER A 589 0.72 16.99 -24.51
C SER A 589 1.51 16.35 -25.63
N SER A 590 2.73 16.84 -25.88
CA SER A 590 3.66 16.30 -26.88
C SER A 590 4.77 15.43 -26.27
N ARG A 591 5.14 15.66 -24.99
CA ARG A 591 6.23 14.94 -24.33
C ARG A 591 5.81 13.48 -24.05
N PRO A 592 6.64 12.48 -24.42
CA PRO A 592 6.30 11.06 -24.24
C PRO A 592 5.95 10.70 -22.79
N ALA A 593 6.69 11.21 -21.79
CA ALA A 593 6.44 10.97 -20.38
C ALA A 593 5.05 11.49 -19.93
N ALA A 594 4.68 12.71 -20.34
CA ALA A 594 3.34 13.25 -20.08
C ALA A 594 2.26 12.40 -20.70
N ARG A 595 2.44 12.03 -21.97
CA ARG A 595 1.45 11.19 -22.71
C ARG A 595 1.29 9.81 -22.08
N GLN A 596 2.40 9.18 -21.68
CA GLN A 596 2.36 7.86 -21.03
C GLN A 596 1.63 7.93 -19.68
N TYR A 597 1.94 8.94 -18.86
CA TYR A 597 1.25 9.16 -17.58
C TYR A 597 -0.25 9.43 -17.77
N LEU A 598 -0.60 10.37 -18.66
CA LEU A 598 -1.99 10.74 -18.91
C LEU A 598 -2.79 9.61 -19.57
N ALA A 599 -2.15 8.77 -20.41
CA ALA A 599 -2.76 7.58 -20.96
C ALA A 599 -3.14 6.57 -19.88
N LEU A 600 -2.23 6.30 -18.91
CA LEU A 600 -2.51 5.41 -17.80
C LEU A 600 -3.64 5.98 -16.92
N LEU A 601 -3.57 7.24 -16.54
CA LEU A 601 -4.58 7.90 -15.72
C LEU A 601 -5.95 7.90 -16.41
N GLY A 602 -6.01 8.23 -17.71
CA GLY A 602 -7.23 8.20 -18.52
C GLY A 602 -7.80 6.78 -18.65
N ASN A 603 -6.93 5.77 -18.80
CA ASN A 603 -7.35 4.36 -18.81
C ASN A 603 -8.00 3.97 -17.48
N ARG A 604 -7.41 4.33 -16.35
CA ARG A 604 -7.94 4.01 -15.02
C ARG A 604 -9.25 4.75 -14.72
N LEU A 605 -9.39 6.00 -15.14
CA LEU A 605 -10.64 6.75 -15.03
C LEU A 605 -11.75 6.13 -15.89
N SER A 606 -11.42 5.73 -17.11
CA SER A 606 -12.38 5.03 -18.00
C SER A 606 -12.80 3.68 -17.41
N ALA A 607 -11.87 2.92 -16.86
CA ALA A 607 -12.16 1.67 -16.18
C ALA A 607 -13.04 1.91 -14.95
N THR A 608 -12.75 2.93 -14.13
CA THR A 608 -13.58 3.31 -12.97
C THR A 608 -15.04 3.56 -13.37
N VAL A 609 -15.28 4.33 -14.44
CA VAL A 609 -16.63 4.58 -14.98
C VAL A 609 -17.29 3.27 -15.41
N GLN A 610 -16.58 2.41 -16.12
CA GLN A 610 -17.11 1.10 -16.52
C GLN A 610 -17.47 0.22 -15.30
N TYR A 611 -16.64 0.22 -14.27
CA TYR A 611 -16.92 -0.49 -13.02
C TYR A 611 -18.20 0.03 -12.35
N LEU A 612 -18.32 1.35 -12.20
CA LEU A 612 -19.49 1.99 -11.58
C LEU A 612 -20.78 1.67 -12.37
N GLN A 613 -20.72 1.67 -13.69
CA GLN A 613 -21.88 1.34 -14.53
C GLN A 613 -22.26 -0.14 -14.43
N ALA A 614 -21.29 -1.06 -14.38
CA ALA A 614 -21.52 -2.49 -14.14
C ALA A 614 -22.12 -2.71 -12.74
N PHE A 615 -21.57 -2.04 -11.74
CA PHE A 615 -22.07 -2.08 -10.38
C PHE A 615 -23.51 -1.51 -10.28
N LYS A 616 -23.78 -0.38 -10.92
CA LYS A 616 -25.13 0.19 -11.01
C LYS A 616 -26.13 -0.80 -11.60
N THR A 617 -25.74 -1.48 -12.69
CA THR A 617 -26.58 -2.54 -13.29
C THR A 617 -26.85 -3.65 -12.28
N ALA A 618 -25.85 -4.09 -11.52
CA ALA A 618 -26.01 -5.11 -10.49
C ALA A 618 -27.00 -4.65 -9.38
N THR A 619 -27.07 -3.35 -9.06
CA THR A 619 -28.00 -2.84 -8.04
C THR A 619 -29.49 -2.99 -8.45
N GLU A 620 -29.79 -3.24 -9.71
CA GLU A 620 -31.15 -3.54 -10.16
C GLU A 620 -31.66 -4.85 -9.51
N LEU A 621 -30.79 -5.77 -9.08
CA LEU A 621 -31.14 -6.97 -8.33
C LEU A 621 -31.91 -6.70 -7.03
N ARG A 622 -31.83 -5.48 -6.49
CA ARG A 622 -32.62 -5.04 -5.32
C ARG A 622 -34.12 -5.00 -5.63
N THR A 623 -34.50 -4.85 -6.86
CA THR A 623 -35.92 -4.80 -7.29
C THR A 623 -36.53 -6.18 -7.51
N ILE A 624 -35.70 -7.25 -7.44
CA ILE A 624 -36.12 -8.63 -7.57
C ILE A 624 -36.72 -9.09 -6.24
N ARG A 625 -37.96 -9.59 -6.29
CA ARG A 625 -38.59 -10.19 -5.12
C ARG A 625 -37.86 -11.47 -4.74
N ARG A 626 -37.75 -11.70 -3.43
CA ARG A 626 -37.15 -12.93 -2.90
C ARG A 626 -38.12 -13.59 -1.94
N ASN A 627 -38.07 -14.93 -1.89
CA ASN A 627 -38.75 -15.72 -0.89
C ASN A 627 -38.13 -15.52 0.51
N ALA A 628 -38.80 -16.00 1.56
CA ALA A 628 -38.29 -15.89 2.92
C ALA A 628 -36.94 -16.61 3.14
N ASP A 629 -36.62 -17.60 2.32
CA ASP A 629 -35.34 -18.32 2.31
C ASP A 629 -34.26 -17.66 1.45
N GLY A 630 -34.56 -16.48 0.88
CA GLY A 630 -33.62 -15.71 0.00
C GLY A 630 -33.61 -16.17 -1.45
N THR A 631 -34.32 -17.24 -1.83
CA THR A 631 -34.41 -17.70 -3.22
C THR A 631 -35.24 -16.75 -4.08
N VAL A 632 -34.99 -16.76 -5.41
CA VAL A 632 -35.74 -15.96 -6.38
C VAL A 632 -36.92 -16.77 -6.91
N PRO A 633 -38.19 -16.30 -6.76
CA PRO A 633 -39.35 -17.02 -7.26
C PRO A 633 -39.36 -17.09 -8.81
N GLU A 634 -39.93 -18.15 -9.36
CA GLU A 634 -39.93 -18.45 -10.79
C GLU A 634 -40.31 -17.27 -11.69
N PRO A 635 -41.33 -16.45 -11.39
CA PRO A 635 -41.70 -15.32 -12.26
C PRO A 635 -40.61 -14.23 -12.34
N GLU A 636 -39.70 -14.14 -11.37
CA GLU A 636 -38.63 -13.15 -11.32
C GLU A 636 -37.29 -13.70 -11.84
N GLN A 637 -37.14 -15.03 -12.00
CA GLN A 637 -35.86 -15.66 -12.34
C GLN A 637 -35.32 -15.16 -13.67
N LYS A 638 -36.14 -15.04 -14.69
CA LYS A 638 -35.74 -14.55 -16.04
C LYS A 638 -35.15 -13.12 -15.93
N ARG A 639 -35.86 -12.23 -15.23
CA ARG A 639 -35.45 -10.85 -15.06
C ARG A 639 -34.16 -10.76 -14.23
N ALA A 640 -34.04 -11.54 -13.18
CA ALA A 640 -32.81 -11.61 -12.37
C ALA A 640 -31.63 -12.12 -13.19
N ALA A 641 -31.83 -13.15 -14.02
CA ALA A 641 -30.81 -13.67 -14.92
C ALA A 641 -30.33 -12.62 -15.94
N GLU A 642 -31.24 -11.89 -16.59
CA GLU A 642 -30.91 -10.81 -17.50
C GLU A 642 -30.11 -9.68 -16.85
N ILE A 643 -30.41 -9.33 -15.60
CA ILE A 643 -29.63 -8.35 -14.82
C ILE A 643 -28.23 -8.89 -14.54
N CYS A 644 -28.10 -10.14 -14.08
CA CYS A 644 -26.80 -10.77 -13.86
C CYS A 644 -25.95 -10.79 -15.13
N ASP A 645 -26.52 -11.21 -16.26
CA ASP A 645 -25.81 -11.28 -17.54
C ASP A 645 -25.31 -9.89 -18.00
N ARG A 646 -26.11 -8.84 -17.86
CA ARG A 646 -25.70 -7.47 -18.17
C ARG A 646 -24.61 -6.95 -17.23
N ALA A 647 -24.72 -7.22 -15.94
CA ALA A 647 -23.72 -6.79 -14.96
C ALA A 647 -22.38 -7.52 -15.18
N LEU A 648 -22.41 -8.84 -15.41
CA LEU A 648 -21.23 -9.64 -15.75
C LEU A 648 -20.54 -9.11 -16.99
N ALA A 649 -21.28 -8.85 -18.07
CA ALA A 649 -20.73 -8.25 -19.29
C ALA A 649 -20.10 -6.85 -19.03
N GLY A 650 -20.68 -6.08 -18.12
CA GLY A 650 -20.12 -4.79 -17.69
C GLY A 650 -18.78 -4.94 -16.97
N PHE A 651 -18.67 -5.88 -16.03
CA PHE A 651 -17.40 -6.17 -15.34
C PHE A 651 -16.34 -6.76 -16.27
N GLU A 652 -16.74 -7.60 -17.25
CA GLU A 652 -15.84 -8.04 -18.32
C GLU A 652 -15.31 -6.86 -19.15
N GLY A 653 -16.18 -5.88 -19.43
CA GLY A 653 -15.79 -4.63 -20.08
C GLY A 653 -14.77 -3.84 -19.28
N TYR A 654 -14.96 -3.73 -17.94
CA TYR A 654 -13.98 -3.15 -17.03
C TYR A 654 -12.63 -3.86 -17.11
N MET A 655 -12.60 -5.19 -16.93
CA MET A 655 -11.37 -5.98 -16.92
C MET A 655 -10.62 -5.84 -18.25
N THR A 656 -11.32 -5.94 -19.38
CA THR A 656 -10.74 -5.78 -20.70
C THR A 656 -10.22 -4.36 -20.93
N GLY A 657 -10.97 -3.36 -20.49
CA GLY A 657 -10.57 -1.94 -20.58
C GLY A 657 -9.33 -1.64 -19.73
N TYR A 658 -9.34 -2.08 -18.48
CA TYR A 658 -8.22 -1.93 -17.55
C TYR A 658 -6.94 -2.62 -18.04
N ALA A 659 -7.07 -3.85 -18.56
CA ALA A 659 -5.97 -4.67 -19.05
C ALA A 659 -5.28 -4.13 -20.32
N ARG A 660 -5.78 -3.05 -20.93
CA ARG A 660 -5.08 -2.40 -22.07
C ARG A 660 -3.75 -1.77 -21.66
N LEU A 661 -3.59 -1.40 -20.39
CA LEU A 661 -2.38 -0.84 -19.84
C LEU A 661 -2.09 -1.52 -18.49
N MET A 662 -1.16 -2.47 -18.51
CA MET A 662 -0.72 -3.27 -17.38
C MET A 662 0.74 -2.92 -17.04
N PRO A 663 0.96 -1.92 -16.19
CA PRO A 663 2.32 -1.45 -15.90
C PRO A 663 3.12 -2.39 -14.99
N ASP A 664 2.45 -3.16 -14.13
CA ASP A 664 3.06 -4.02 -13.12
C ASP A 664 2.16 -5.21 -12.76
N ARG A 665 2.68 -6.10 -11.93
CA ARG A 665 1.96 -7.28 -11.42
C ARG A 665 0.74 -6.89 -10.57
N GLY A 666 0.77 -5.75 -9.88
CA GLY A 666 -0.36 -5.23 -9.11
C GLY A 666 -1.58 -4.91 -9.98
N ALA A 667 -1.33 -4.40 -11.19
CA ALA A 667 -2.40 -4.16 -12.16
C ALA A 667 -3.05 -5.48 -12.63
N GLU A 668 -2.26 -6.53 -12.83
CA GLU A 668 -2.77 -7.88 -13.12
C GLU A 668 -3.60 -8.40 -11.94
N GLY A 669 -3.13 -8.24 -10.70
CA GLY A 669 -3.83 -8.60 -9.49
C GLY A 669 -5.17 -7.87 -9.33
N THR A 670 -5.25 -6.61 -9.76
CA THR A 670 -6.52 -5.85 -9.76
C THR A 670 -7.56 -6.50 -10.68
N VAL A 671 -7.17 -6.87 -11.91
CA VAL A 671 -8.05 -7.58 -12.85
C VAL A 671 -8.50 -8.92 -12.29
N MET A 672 -7.56 -9.68 -11.72
CA MET A 672 -7.82 -10.97 -11.09
C MET A 672 -8.84 -10.83 -9.96
N SER A 673 -8.70 -9.82 -9.11
CA SER A 673 -9.59 -9.57 -7.98
C SER A 673 -11.02 -9.26 -8.42
N VAL A 674 -11.22 -8.53 -9.51
CA VAL A 674 -12.56 -8.24 -10.04
C VAL A 674 -13.26 -9.51 -10.51
N TRP A 675 -12.53 -10.38 -11.21
CA TRP A 675 -13.09 -11.68 -11.64
C TRP A 675 -13.48 -12.53 -10.44
N PHE A 676 -12.66 -12.52 -9.38
CA PHE A 676 -12.83 -13.37 -8.22
C PHE A 676 -13.86 -12.82 -7.22
N SER A 677 -13.85 -11.52 -6.93
CA SER A 677 -14.73 -10.93 -5.92
C SER A 677 -16.11 -10.53 -6.45
N PRO A 678 -16.28 -9.45 -7.22
CA PRO A 678 -17.62 -9.03 -7.62
C PRO A 678 -18.29 -10.00 -8.59
N MET A 679 -17.55 -10.58 -9.53
CA MET A 679 -18.15 -11.45 -10.53
C MET A 679 -18.51 -12.83 -9.96
N GLN A 680 -17.82 -13.34 -8.96
CA GLN A 680 -18.11 -14.63 -8.36
C GLN A 680 -19.51 -14.65 -7.74
N GLY A 681 -19.86 -13.62 -6.97
CA GLY A 681 -21.19 -13.52 -6.37
C GLY A 681 -22.32 -13.46 -7.42
N LEU A 682 -22.10 -12.70 -8.49
CA LEU A 682 -23.06 -12.62 -9.61
C LEU A 682 -23.18 -13.94 -10.38
N ARG A 683 -22.07 -14.63 -10.62
CA ARG A 683 -22.09 -15.95 -11.28
C ARG A 683 -22.78 -17.00 -10.42
N ALA A 684 -22.52 -16.99 -9.11
CA ALA A 684 -23.20 -17.88 -8.18
C ALA A 684 -24.72 -17.69 -8.20
N LEU A 685 -25.17 -16.42 -8.13
CA LEU A 685 -26.59 -16.09 -8.25
C LEU A 685 -27.14 -16.52 -9.62
N ARG A 686 -26.46 -16.19 -10.71
CA ARG A 686 -26.87 -16.53 -12.07
C ARG A 686 -27.07 -18.04 -12.26
N SER A 687 -26.17 -18.85 -11.72
CA SER A 687 -26.28 -20.32 -11.77
C SER A 687 -27.46 -20.86 -10.97
N SER A 688 -27.79 -20.23 -9.83
CA SER A 688 -28.95 -20.65 -9.01
C SER A 688 -30.30 -20.38 -9.67
N LEU A 689 -30.33 -19.50 -10.69
CA LEU A 689 -31.54 -19.12 -11.41
C LEU A 689 -31.92 -20.07 -12.58
N GLY A 690 -31.19 -21.17 -12.77
CA GLY A 690 -31.40 -22.12 -13.86
C GLY A 690 -30.84 -21.62 -15.19
N GLY A 691 -30.18 -22.51 -15.94
CA GLY A 691 -29.49 -22.21 -17.20
C GLY A 691 -27.96 -22.21 -17.04
N ALA A 692 -27.27 -22.42 -18.16
CA ALA A 692 -25.80 -22.35 -18.16
C ALA A 692 -25.36 -20.92 -17.76
N ALA A 693 -24.51 -20.81 -16.77
CA ALA A 693 -23.80 -19.57 -16.53
C ALA A 693 -23.01 -19.20 -17.79
N PRO A 694 -22.98 -17.92 -18.18
CA PRO A 694 -22.21 -17.55 -19.35
C PRO A 694 -20.75 -17.94 -19.14
N ASN A 695 -20.33 -18.94 -19.87
CA ASN A 695 -18.98 -19.31 -20.26
C ASN A 695 -17.95 -19.77 -19.24
N GLU A 696 -18.22 -19.83 -17.94
CA GLU A 696 -17.21 -20.30 -16.99
C GLU A 696 -17.82 -21.19 -15.90
N PRO A 697 -17.23 -22.34 -15.62
CA PRO A 697 -17.69 -23.14 -14.50
C PRO A 697 -17.51 -22.35 -13.21
N LEU A 698 -18.55 -22.26 -12.42
CA LEU A 698 -18.53 -21.78 -11.02
C LEU A 698 -17.78 -22.75 -10.10
N LYS A 699 -16.95 -23.60 -10.66
CA LYS A 699 -16.22 -24.52 -9.82
C LYS A 699 -15.26 -23.71 -8.96
N ASP A 700 -15.29 -24.09 -7.71
CA ASP A 700 -14.28 -23.80 -6.71
C ASP A 700 -12.90 -23.85 -7.37
N ASP A 701 -12.46 -22.73 -7.91
CA ASP A 701 -11.10 -22.53 -8.39
C ASP A 701 -10.13 -22.40 -7.22
N ILE A 702 -10.70 -22.34 -6.01
CA ILE A 702 -10.00 -22.48 -4.74
C ILE A 702 -9.87 -23.98 -4.47
N PRO A 703 -8.67 -24.53 -4.31
CA PRO A 703 -8.51 -25.90 -3.88
C PRO A 703 -9.35 -26.19 -2.64
N ARG A 704 -10.17 -27.22 -2.69
CA ARG A 704 -11.09 -27.60 -1.60
C ARG A 704 -10.40 -27.96 -0.29
N ASP A 705 -9.10 -28.18 -0.37
CA ASP A 705 -8.26 -28.57 0.76
C ASP A 705 -7.79 -27.37 1.60
N GLU A 706 -8.11 -26.16 1.18
CA GLU A 706 -7.85 -24.97 1.98
C GLU A 706 -8.96 -24.81 3.01
N PRO A 707 -8.65 -24.90 4.31
CA PRO A 707 -9.64 -24.68 5.34
C PRO A 707 -10.18 -23.25 5.20
N PRO A 708 -11.50 -23.04 5.40
CA PRO A 708 -12.08 -21.71 5.41
C PRO A 708 -11.36 -20.87 6.48
N LEU A 709 -11.10 -19.61 6.17
CA LEU A 709 -10.44 -18.69 7.10
C LEU A 709 -11.22 -18.69 8.43
N PRO A 710 -10.62 -19.04 9.58
CA PRO A 710 -11.32 -19.10 10.87
C PRO A 710 -12.05 -17.81 11.25
N ILE A 711 -11.59 -16.70 10.67
CA ILE A 711 -12.12 -15.34 10.81
C ILE A 711 -13.58 -15.24 10.40
N PHE A 712 -14.03 -16.03 9.43
CA PHE A 712 -15.30 -15.82 8.74
C PHE A 712 -16.37 -16.80 9.14
N GLU A 713 -16.03 -17.93 9.75
CA GLU A 713 -17.01 -18.85 10.30
C GLU A 713 -17.74 -18.29 11.54
N LYS A 714 -17.10 -17.40 12.30
CA LYS A 714 -17.70 -16.76 13.48
C LYS A 714 -18.68 -15.64 13.14
N GLN A 715 -18.68 -15.12 11.91
CA GLN A 715 -19.57 -14.03 11.51
C GLN A 715 -20.94 -14.50 10.98
N THR A 716 -21.12 -15.79 10.75
CA THR A 716 -22.37 -16.37 10.23
C THR A 716 -23.22 -17.09 11.28
N ARG A 717 -22.91 -16.92 12.59
CA ARG A 717 -23.75 -17.45 13.69
C ARG A 717 -24.34 -16.35 14.55
#